data_079e2c4f54156b0a8562a4136c151ce6
#
_entry.id   079e2c4f54156b0a8562a4136c151ce6
#
_cell.length_a   1.000
_cell.length_b   1.000
_cell.length_c   1.000
_cell.angle_alpha   90.00
_cell.angle_beta   90.00
_cell.angle_gamma   90.00
#
_symmetry.space_group_name_H-M   'P 1'
#
loop_
_entity.id
_entity.type
_entity.pdbx_description
1 polymer ?
#
loop_
_entity_poly.entity_id
_entity_poly.type
_entity_poly.pdbx_seq_one_letter_code
_entity_poly.pdbx_strand_id
1 'polypeptide(L)'
;MRVTFYYVRFFLIVLLVLVTPVLAEDLNIYYGNLHSHTSYSDGKGTPEEAYEYAKKYGDVLAVTDHCYFLKIPVNGQQKTVLTQQAARKATVPGKFVGLQGFEWTAGSGHINVYETVDFISRDEKGGLKDFYEWIVKIKKLAQFNHPGMTFGNFQDFLFMPEADNYVNLLEIGNGNSTSNDTISEEMYDNFILALNRGWHVSPTANQDNHKQNWISANDSRTGILAKALTYDDIMEALWKRRTFASEDKNVKLYVFGNNEIMGSILYDATQLTLRIKYEDPKDPVKNVIVVTQSGTKQINNVSGKDTFDVTETFDVSDGYEWYFVYILQNDGDEIVSAPIWVESSQPIKVNYLRIGPENPSIGQKVNVTFDIYNSSNKHAEGELLIYLNGKFLSSQMVKLKPYEIIYNYSLTLENLAAGNYRMDFYINGTNVQSTNFNVSEKKGLTVLIDKLHENDLEKLNGLLDSLEKSENTVLYSDTLLANYDDVDVILIPTPNVNGMSFFKDLLPDEIVWLNTFKGKIYLIEGSDKEYFENYKSLLKNAFVVQADELYGLLKIPKIVQKKQLEKVVYIDQGHSNDYNKDKLTSLERYLKSIGYDVSYVDSIGQLSGTYLVLMNGRGYSENELKNIAEFVKNGGTLIITSKSDYQNGGNTEDLNAILDFLNSPIRFNDDQVVDEVHNYGSNFKVIANGVRFYSSCSLLVYGNAEILIYSDTAKSIDTDGKDDAQATDKVVLAASFDYGYGKVIALGKAIFSDYDFKSNEEFVKKYLFK
;
A
#
# COMPACT_ATOMS: atom_id res chain seq x y z
N MET A 1 87.53 17.00 28.89
CA MET A 1 86.25 16.45 29.22
C MET A 1 85.43 16.26 27.94
N ARG A 2 85.38 15.08 27.40
CA ARG A 2 84.52 14.74 26.23
C ARG A 2 83.17 14.22 26.71
N VAL A 3 82.10 14.87 26.34
CA VAL A 3 80.75 14.41 26.60
C VAL A 3 80.28 13.67 25.34
N THR A 4 79.97 12.37 25.50
CA THR A 4 79.49 11.51 24.45
C THR A 4 77.97 11.50 24.51
N PHE A 5 77.30 11.99 23.46
CA PHE A 5 75.82 11.87 23.30
C PHE A 5 75.45 10.53 22.71
N TYR A 6 74.63 9.75 23.42
CA TYR A 6 73.95 8.55 22.92
C TYR A 6 72.64 8.93 22.28
N TYR A 7 72.53 8.69 20.97
CA TYR A 7 71.26 8.75 20.26
C TYR A 7 70.54 7.41 20.43
N VAL A 8 69.38 7.41 21.14
CA VAL A 8 68.46 6.29 21.14
C VAL A 8 67.52 6.47 19.97
N ARG A 9 67.62 5.60 18.94
CA ARG A 9 66.65 5.52 17.84
C ARG A 9 65.47 4.69 18.32
N PHE A 10 64.31 5.32 18.51
CA PHE A 10 63.03 4.69 18.62
C PHE A 10 62.56 4.23 17.22
N PHE A 11 62.45 2.93 16.96
CA PHE A 11 61.78 2.38 15.79
C PHE A 11 60.30 2.30 16.13
N LEU A 12 59.51 3.18 15.54
CA LEU A 12 58.04 3.10 15.53
C LEU A 12 57.64 2.07 14.47
N ILE A 13 57.27 0.85 14.88
CA ILE A 13 56.66 -0.11 13.99
C ILE A 13 55.20 0.32 13.85
N VAL A 14 54.86 0.99 12.74
CA VAL A 14 53.50 1.22 12.31
C VAL A 14 53.00 -0.11 11.74
N LEU A 15 52.17 -0.81 12.52
CA LEU A 15 51.41 -1.96 12.02
C LEU A 15 50.33 -1.43 11.06
N LEU A 16 50.63 -1.43 9.76
CA LEU A 16 49.63 -1.12 8.74
C LEU A 16 48.70 -2.35 8.68
N VAL A 17 47.56 -2.28 9.38
CA VAL A 17 46.44 -3.22 9.14
C VAL A 17 45.90 -2.87 7.77
N LEU A 18 46.30 -3.62 6.76
CA LEU A 18 45.64 -3.62 5.45
C LEU A 18 44.24 -4.14 5.66
N VAL A 19 43.28 -3.24 5.90
CA VAL A 19 41.87 -3.53 5.72
C VAL A 19 41.71 -3.67 4.19
N THR A 20 41.82 -4.88 3.67
CA THR A 20 41.38 -5.13 2.30
C THR A 20 39.89 -4.80 2.24
N PRO A 21 39.44 -3.90 1.37
CA PRO A 21 38.01 -3.73 1.15
C PRO A 21 37.48 -5.11 0.74
N VAL A 22 36.52 -5.63 1.48
CA VAL A 22 35.78 -6.82 1.08
C VAL A 22 35.08 -6.42 -0.22
N LEU A 23 35.52 -6.99 -1.33
CA LEU A 23 34.82 -6.81 -2.60
C LEU A 23 33.39 -7.33 -2.39
N ALA A 24 32.39 -6.55 -2.76
CA ALA A 24 30.98 -6.92 -2.60
C ALA A 24 30.58 -8.21 -3.37
N GLU A 25 31.48 -8.73 -4.20
CA GLU A 25 31.36 -10.04 -4.86
C GLU A 25 31.53 -11.26 -3.90
N ASP A 26 31.99 -11.03 -2.66
CA ASP A 26 32.17 -12.10 -1.65
C ASP A 26 30.91 -12.34 -0.78
N LEU A 27 29.76 -11.71 -1.10
CA LEU A 27 28.52 -11.87 -0.35
C LEU A 27 27.70 -13.03 -0.91
N ASN A 28 27.16 -13.86 -0.01
CA ASN A 28 26.19 -14.90 -0.32
C ASN A 28 24.77 -14.41 -0.05
N ILE A 29 23.79 -15.00 -0.74
CA ILE A 29 22.37 -14.72 -0.48
C ILE A 29 21.81 -15.81 0.41
N TYR A 30 21.13 -15.39 1.48
CA TYR A 30 20.38 -16.25 2.38
C TYR A 30 18.91 -15.81 2.40
N TYR A 31 17.99 -16.78 2.51
CA TYR A 31 16.56 -16.52 2.40
C TYR A 31 15.89 -16.65 3.77
N GLY A 32 15.24 -15.56 4.19
CA GLY A 32 14.64 -15.47 5.50
C GLY A 32 13.17 -15.04 5.49
N ASN A 33 12.54 -15.22 6.64
CA ASN A 33 11.28 -14.62 7.02
C ASN A 33 11.51 -13.84 8.33
N LEU A 34 11.36 -12.52 8.27
CA LEU A 34 11.69 -11.63 9.37
C LEU A 34 10.46 -11.21 10.19
N HIS A 35 9.29 -11.81 9.92
CA HIS A 35 8.04 -11.51 10.60
C HIS A 35 7.22 -12.78 10.81
N SER A 36 7.04 -13.20 12.07
CA SER A 36 6.23 -14.36 12.42
C SER A 36 5.83 -14.39 13.89
N HIS A 37 4.71 -15.04 14.17
CA HIS A 37 4.06 -15.13 15.48
C HIS A 37 4.03 -16.54 16.01
N THR A 38 3.92 -16.65 17.33
CA THR A 38 3.82 -17.92 18.05
C THR A 38 2.71 -17.84 19.10
N SER A 39 2.54 -18.89 19.89
CA SER A 39 1.62 -18.89 21.06
C SER A 39 2.02 -17.90 22.16
N TYR A 40 3.12 -17.17 21.99
CA TYR A 40 3.48 -16.08 22.88
C TYR A 40 2.71 -14.80 22.59
N SER A 41 2.07 -14.71 21.39
CA SER A 41 1.02 -13.75 21.06
C SER A 41 -0.26 -14.48 20.64
N ASP A 42 -0.70 -14.32 19.42
CA ASP A 42 -1.94 -14.88 18.84
C ASP A 42 -1.66 -15.95 17.78
N GLY A 43 -0.38 -16.27 17.54
CA GLY A 43 -0.01 -17.39 16.69
C GLY A 43 -0.13 -18.75 17.39
N LYS A 44 0.26 -19.80 16.70
CA LYS A 44 0.22 -21.19 17.19
C LYS A 44 1.63 -21.78 17.33
N GLY A 45 1.81 -22.72 18.26
CA GLY A 45 3.10 -23.35 18.57
C GLY A 45 4.02 -22.47 19.40
N THR A 46 5.11 -23.02 19.89
CA THR A 46 6.11 -22.31 20.70
C THR A 46 7.21 -21.72 19.81
N PRO A 47 7.99 -20.74 20.32
CA PRO A 47 9.17 -20.25 19.59
C PRO A 47 10.16 -21.37 19.23
N GLU A 48 10.36 -22.35 20.12
CA GLU A 48 11.22 -23.51 19.83
C GLU A 48 10.70 -24.34 18.66
N GLU A 49 9.39 -24.60 18.62
CA GLU A 49 8.76 -25.31 17.50
C GLU A 49 8.90 -24.52 16.21
N ALA A 50 8.73 -23.20 16.26
CA ALA A 50 8.86 -22.32 15.08
C ALA A 50 10.26 -22.40 14.48
N TYR A 51 11.30 -22.23 15.28
CA TYR A 51 12.67 -22.30 14.77
C TYR A 51 13.05 -23.70 14.27
N GLU A 52 12.66 -24.76 14.98
CA GLU A 52 12.95 -26.14 14.55
C GLU A 52 12.21 -26.52 13.26
N TYR A 53 11.02 -25.98 13.08
CA TYR A 53 10.27 -26.16 11.83
C TYR A 53 10.93 -25.42 10.67
N ALA A 54 11.24 -24.12 10.86
CA ALA A 54 11.77 -23.23 9.84
C ALA A 54 13.11 -23.67 9.27
N LYS A 55 13.96 -24.34 10.04
CA LYS A 55 15.24 -24.92 9.58
C LYS A 55 15.14 -25.80 8.35
N LYS A 56 13.95 -26.30 8.03
CA LYS A 56 13.71 -27.20 6.88
C LYS A 56 13.42 -26.42 5.60
N TYR A 57 13.08 -25.13 5.71
CA TYR A 57 12.46 -24.36 4.62
C TYR A 57 13.17 -23.03 4.30
N GLY A 58 14.08 -22.58 5.16
CA GLY A 58 14.84 -21.36 4.95
C GLY A 58 16.07 -21.24 5.85
N ASP A 59 16.82 -20.17 5.66
CA ASP A 59 18.09 -19.92 6.34
C ASP A 59 17.93 -19.08 7.61
N VAL A 60 16.95 -18.17 7.64
CA VAL A 60 16.73 -17.20 8.71
C VAL A 60 15.26 -17.13 9.08
N LEU A 61 14.94 -17.20 10.39
CA LEU A 61 13.60 -16.90 10.91
C LEU A 61 13.69 -15.91 12.06
N ALA A 62 12.89 -14.84 12.03
CA ALA A 62 12.61 -14.01 13.20
C ALA A 62 11.23 -14.33 13.77
N VAL A 63 11.16 -14.53 15.10
CA VAL A 63 9.90 -14.57 15.85
C VAL A 63 9.69 -13.22 16.49
N THR A 64 8.55 -12.59 16.19
CA THR A 64 8.24 -11.18 16.51
C THR A 64 6.84 -11.02 17.10
N ASP A 65 6.54 -11.78 18.13
CA ASP A 65 5.24 -11.78 18.82
C ASP A 65 4.77 -10.38 19.23
N HIS A 66 3.48 -10.08 19.11
CA HIS A 66 2.86 -8.80 19.43
C HIS A 66 3.13 -8.32 20.86
N CYS A 67 3.53 -7.06 21.00
CA CYS A 67 3.96 -6.44 22.24
C CYS A 67 2.96 -6.52 23.40
N TYR A 68 1.67 -6.44 23.13
CA TYR A 68 0.63 -6.44 24.18
C TYR A 68 0.42 -7.79 24.86
N PHE A 69 0.85 -8.90 24.23
CA PHE A 69 0.84 -10.23 24.86
C PHE A 69 2.10 -10.51 25.70
N LEU A 70 3.18 -9.76 25.49
CA LEU A 70 4.47 -10.05 26.10
C LEU A 70 4.55 -9.69 27.60
N LYS A 71 3.62 -8.89 28.09
CA LYS A 71 3.51 -8.54 29.52
C LYS A 71 3.20 -9.74 30.41
N ILE A 72 2.60 -10.78 29.88
CA ILE A 72 2.21 -11.98 30.64
C ILE A 72 3.35 -13.00 30.54
N PRO A 73 4.05 -13.32 31.64
CA PRO A 73 5.16 -14.26 31.61
C PRO A 73 4.67 -15.71 31.42
N VAL A 74 5.54 -16.57 30.91
CA VAL A 74 5.35 -18.01 30.83
C VAL A 74 6.21 -18.67 31.92
N ASN A 75 5.59 -19.40 32.82
CA ASN A 75 6.27 -20.04 33.96
C ASN A 75 7.16 -19.08 34.80
N GLY A 76 6.72 -17.84 34.93
CA GLY A 76 7.46 -16.79 35.64
C GLY A 76 8.64 -16.16 34.89
N GLN A 77 8.87 -16.54 33.64
CA GLN A 77 9.90 -15.96 32.79
C GLN A 77 9.30 -15.07 31.67
N GLN A 78 9.98 -13.99 31.37
CA GLN A 78 9.57 -13.06 30.31
C GLN A 78 9.63 -13.76 28.95
N LYS A 79 8.57 -13.60 28.14
CA LYS A 79 8.43 -14.23 26.82
C LYS A 79 9.57 -13.86 25.86
N THR A 80 9.97 -12.59 25.80
CA THR A 80 11.09 -12.13 24.95
C THR A 80 12.41 -12.80 25.30
N VAL A 81 12.67 -13.05 26.61
CA VAL A 81 13.86 -13.79 27.06
C VAL A 81 13.80 -15.24 26.60
N LEU A 82 12.64 -15.89 26.75
CA LEU A 82 12.44 -17.26 26.30
C LEU A 82 12.60 -17.40 24.78
N THR A 83 12.02 -16.49 24.02
CA THR A 83 12.17 -16.44 22.55
C THR A 83 13.64 -16.25 22.15
N GLN A 84 14.38 -15.36 22.84
CA GLN A 84 15.81 -15.17 22.58
C GLN A 84 16.62 -16.44 22.88
N GLN A 85 16.32 -17.14 23.98
CA GLN A 85 16.97 -18.41 24.30
C GLN A 85 16.68 -19.48 23.23
N ALA A 86 15.43 -19.57 22.76
CA ALA A 86 15.03 -20.48 21.69
C ALA A 86 15.75 -20.16 20.37
N ALA A 87 15.81 -18.88 19.97
CA ALA A 87 16.51 -18.41 18.77
C ALA A 87 18.00 -18.78 18.80
N ARG A 88 18.68 -18.47 19.90
CA ARG A 88 20.10 -18.80 20.09
C ARG A 88 20.37 -20.30 20.07
N LYS A 89 19.51 -21.09 20.74
CA LYS A 89 19.60 -22.54 20.73
C LYS A 89 19.41 -23.15 19.33
N ALA A 90 18.54 -22.54 18.54
CA ALA A 90 18.22 -22.98 17.17
C ALA A 90 19.30 -22.59 16.16
N THR A 91 20.04 -21.51 16.42
CA THR A 91 21.10 -21.01 15.52
C THR A 91 22.24 -22.00 15.43
N VAL A 92 22.55 -22.39 14.17
CA VAL A 92 23.67 -23.28 13.82
C VAL A 92 24.43 -22.62 12.68
N PRO A 93 25.64 -22.10 12.92
CA PRO A 93 26.45 -21.44 11.88
C PRO A 93 26.59 -22.31 10.62
N GLY A 94 26.36 -21.68 9.47
CA GLY A 94 26.36 -22.33 8.15
C GLY A 94 25.11 -23.16 7.82
N LYS A 95 24.08 -23.17 8.70
CA LYS A 95 22.87 -23.95 8.48
C LYS A 95 21.57 -23.18 8.74
N PHE A 96 21.52 -22.37 9.80
CA PHE A 96 20.32 -21.63 10.15
C PHE A 96 20.62 -20.57 11.21
N VAL A 97 19.94 -19.41 11.10
CA VAL A 97 20.00 -18.33 12.08
C VAL A 97 18.59 -18.02 12.58
N GLY A 98 18.37 -18.19 13.90
CA GLY A 98 17.18 -17.72 14.59
C GLY A 98 17.38 -16.31 15.13
N LEU A 99 16.45 -15.40 14.84
CA LEU A 99 16.41 -14.05 15.38
C LEU A 99 15.22 -13.91 16.33
N GLN A 100 15.40 -13.17 17.39
CA GLN A 100 14.34 -12.80 18.31
C GLN A 100 13.94 -11.35 18.07
N GLY A 101 12.66 -11.04 18.16
CA GLY A 101 12.14 -9.70 18.14
C GLY A 101 10.79 -9.60 18.84
N PHE A 102 10.14 -8.50 18.64
CA PHE A 102 8.73 -8.31 18.95
C PHE A 102 8.12 -7.31 17.98
N GLU A 103 6.82 -7.39 17.81
CA GLU A 103 6.08 -6.43 17.01
C GLU A 103 5.39 -5.41 17.92
N TRP A 104 5.81 -4.13 17.81
CA TRP A 104 5.06 -3.01 18.35
C TRP A 104 3.83 -2.76 17.48
N THR A 105 2.64 -2.85 18.07
CA THR A 105 1.37 -2.81 17.36
C THR A 105 0.56 -1.61 17.84
N ALA A 106 0.32 -0.63 16.98
CA ALA A 106 -0.45 0.57 17.28
C ALA A 106 -1.29 0.99 16.06
N GLY A 107 -2.26 1.88 16.25
CA GLY A 107 -3.10 2.38 15.17
C GLY A 107 -2.36 3.22 14.10
N SER A 108 -1.14 3.68 14.39
CA SER A 108 -0.30 4.38 13.42
C SER A 108 0.54 3.46 12.54
N GLY A 109 0.56 2.16 12.81
CA GLY A 109 1.35 1.16 12.11
C GLY A 109 1.95 0.13 13.06
N HIS A 110 2.51 -0.94 12.48
CA HIS A 110 3.17 -2.00 13.22
C HIS A 110 4.68 -2.01 12.92
N ILE A 111 5.51 -2.21 13.92
CA ILE A 111 6.98 -2.16 13.77
C ILE A 111 7.63 -3.33 14.48
N ASN A 112 8.37 -4.15 13.75
CA ASN A 112 9.23 -5.15 14.35
C ASN A 112 10.49 -4.51 14.93
N VAL A 113 10.90 -4.97 16.10
CA VAL A 113 12.18 -4.63 16.71
C VAL A 113 12.94 -5.91 17.04
N TYR A 114 14.17 -5.99 16.55
CA TYR A 114 14.97 -7.20 16.62
C TYR A 114 16.02 -7.16 17.74
N GLU A 115 16.31 -8.34 18.28
CA GLU A 115 17.41 -8.58 19.22
C GLU A 115 17.36 -7.72 20.50
N THR A 116 16.17 -7.59 21.05
CA THR A 116 15.95 -6.94 22.34
C THR A 116 14.99 -7.75 23.22
N VAL A 117 15.31 -7.86 24.49
CA VAL A 117 14.40 -8.42 25.51
C VAL A 117 13.49 -7.35 26.11
N ASP A 118 13.91 -6.11 26.05
CA ASP A 118 13.08 -4.97 26.42
C ASP A 118 12.06 -4.71 25.30
N PHE A 119 10.84 -4.36 25.68
CA PHE A 119 9.79 -3.99 24.76
C PHE A 119 8.96 -2.82 25.29
N ILE A 120 8.28 -2.13 24.39
CA ILE A 120 7.32 -1.08 24.69
C ILE A 120 5.95 -1.51 24.17
N SER A 121 4.90 -1.29 24.95
CA SER A 121 3.52 -1.55 24.57
C SER A 121 2.80 -0.24 24.31
N ARG A 122 1.86 -0.25 23.37
CA ARG A 122 0.98 0.90 23.08
C ARG A 122 0.24 1.44 24.31
N ASP A 123 0.00 0.59 25.31
CA ASP A 123 -0.69 1.01 26.54
C ASP A 123 0.18 1.86 27.45
N GLU A 124 1.50 1.84 27.26
CA GLU A 124 2.47 2.61 28.07
C GLU A 124 2.82 3.93 27.42
N LYS A 125 3.03 3.89 26.09
CA LYS A 125 3.30 5.04 25.24
C LYS A 125 2.78 4.72 23.85
N GLY A 126 1.62 5.26 23.51
CA GLY A 126 0.86 4.82 22.33
C GLY A 126 1.20 5.53 21.02
N GLY A 127 1.98 6.62 21.07
CA GLY A 127 2.28 7.42 19.90
C GLY A 127 3.49 6.93 19.11
N LEU A 128 3.47 7.13 17.79
CA LEU A 128 4.60 6.84 16.91
C LEU A 128 5.88 7.57 17.33
N LYS A 129 5.76 8.84 17.72
CA LYS A 129 6.89 9.63 18.21
C LYS A 129 7.51 9.04 19.49
N ASP A 130 6.68 8.58 20.41
CA ASP A 130 7.16 7.92 21.63
C ASP A 130 7.93 6.63 21.30
N PHE A 131 7.47 5.89 20.30
CA PHE A 131 8.18 4.72 19.79
C PHE A 131 9.54 5.09 19.20
N TYR A 132 9.60 6.13 18.36
CA TYR A 132 10.86 6.60 17.77
C TYR A 132 11.86 7.06 18.85
N GLU A 133 11.41 7.80 19.86
CA GLU A 133 12.26 8.19 20.98
C GLU A 133 12.77 6.96 21.76
N TRP A 134 11.95 5.94 21.89
CA TRP A 134 12.33 4.70 22.55
C TRP A 134 13.35 3.90 21.72
N ILE A 135 13.14 3.73 20.40
CA ILE A 135 14.09 2.97 19.56
C ILE A 135 15.46 3.65 19.49
N VAL A 136 15.50 4.98 19.43
CA VAL A 136 16.73 5.78 19.52
C VAL A 136 17.47 5.50 20.84
N LYS A 137 16.73 5.40 21.93
CA LYS A 137 17.31 5.13 23.26
C LYS A 137 17.92 3.73 23.36
N ILE A 138 17.22 2.70 22.87
CA ILE A 138 17.68 1.31 22.96
C ILE A 138 18.65 0.90 21.87
N LYS A 139 18.71 1.66 20.75
CA LYS A 139 19.62 1.46 19.62
C LYS A 139 19.53 0.06 19.02
N LYS A 140 18.33 -0.38 18.68
CA LYS A 140 18.05 -1.68 18.08
C LYS A 140 17.51 -1.53 16.68
N LEU A 141 17.75 -2.55 15.86
CA LEU A 141 17.25 -2.62 14.50
C LEU A 141 15.73 -2.76 14.50
N ALA A 142 15.06 -2.02 13.62
CA ALA A 142 13.62 -2.08 13.45
C ALA A 142 13.19 -2.14 11.98
N GLN A 143 11.96 -2.59 11.76
CA GLN A 143 11.31 -2.75 10.46
C GLN A 143 9.90 -2.19 10.52
N PHE A 144 9.52 -1.36 9.57
CA PHE A 144 8.12 -1.03 9.30
C PHE A 144 7.42 -2.23 8.68
N ASN A 145 6.30 -2.68 9.28
CA ASN A 145 5.55 -3.84 8.82
C ASN A 145 4.33 -3.44 8.00
N HIS A 146 4.06 -4.17 6.93
CA HIS A 146 2.85 -4.14 6.09
C HIS A 146 2.11 -2.77 6.11
N PRO A 147 2.78 -1.68 5.70
CA PRO A 147 2.17 -0.35 5.72
C PRO A 147 0.98 -0.26 4.77
N GLY A 148 -0.12 0.35 5.23
CA GLY A 148 -1.31 0.55 4.42
C GLY A 148 -2.51 1.03 5.24
N MET A 149 -3.64 1.20 4.57
CA MET A 149 -4.87 1.72 5.19
C MET A 149 -5.38 0.84 6.34
N THR A 150 -5.15 -0.47 6.26
CA THR A 150 -5.65 -1.42 7.28
C THR A 150 -4.91 -1.29 8.61
N PHE A 151 -3.59 -1.16 8.57
CA PHE A 151 -2.74 -1.20 9.77
C PHE A 151 -2.03 0.13 10.07
N GLY A 152 -2.20 1.12 9.21
CA GLY A 152 -1.56 2.42 9.30
C GLY A 152 -0.27 2.52 8.46
N ASN A 153 0.07 3.76 8.09
CA ASN A 153 1.23 4.11 7.28
C ASN A 153 2.21 5.03 8.02
N PHE A 154 2.25 4.90 9.35
CA PHE A 154 3.18 5.65 10.19
C PHE A 154 3.04 7.17 10.07
N GLN A 155 1.79 7.68 9.95
CA GLN A 155 1.49 9.10 9.74
C GLN A 155 2.23 9.62 8.48
N ASP A 156 2.00 8.97 7.34
CA ASP A 156 2.73 9.18 6.09
C ASP A 156 4.24 9.10 6.28
N PHE A 157 4.69 8.10 7.01
CA PHE A 157 6.10 7.88 7.35
C PHE A 157 6.76 9.13 7.97
N LEU A 158 6.11 9.70 9.00
CA LEU A 158 6.67 10.84 9.75
C LEU A 158 8.15 10.61 10.01
N PHE A 159 8.99 11.43 9.38
CA PHE A 159 10.44 11.25 9.41
C PHE A 159 11.05 11.81 10.69
N MET A 160 11.90 11.02 11.35
CA MET A 160 12.73 11.46 12.47
C MET A 160 14.19 11.09 12.17
N PRO A 161 15.07 12.08 11.91
CA PRO A 161 16.45 11.84 11.45
C PRO A 161 17.29 10.93 12.35
N GLU A 162 17.07 10.96 13.68
CA GLU A 162 17.81 10.10 14.60
C GLU A 162 17.29 8.65 14.58
N ALA A 163 15.98 8.46 14.36
CA ALA A 163 15.36 7.14 14.25
C ALA A 163 15.73 6.40 12.96
N ASP A 164 16.05 7.13 11.89
CA ASP A 164 16.52 6.59 10.61
C ASP A 164 17.81 5.74 10.76
N ASN A 165 18.60 5.97 11.81
CA ASN A 165 19.77 5.13 12.10
C ASN A 165 19.40 3.71 12.58
N TYR A 166 18.14 3.47 12.94
CA TYR A 166 17.68 2.23 13.59
C TYR A 166 16.56 1.53 12.83
N VAL A 167 15.72 2.26 12.11
CA VAL A 167 14.63 1.69 11.28
C VAL A 167 15.16 1.55 9.85
N ASN A 168 15.73 0.37 9.55
CA ASN A 168 16.46 0.13 8.29
C ASN A 168 15.71 -0.75 7.29
N LEU A 169 14.55 -1.30 7.69
CA LEU A 169 13.80 -2.27 6.89
C LEU A 169 12.35 -1.82 6.75
N LEU A 170 11.72 -2.19 5.64
CA LEU A 170 10.31 -1.96 5.38
C LEU A 170 9.72 -3.16 4.63
N GLU A 171 8.62 -3.67 5.12
CA GLU A 171 7.91 -4.79 4.54
C GLU A 171 7.03 -4.33 3.37
N ILE A 172 7.30 -4.86 2.18
CA ILE A 172 6.52 -4.61 0.96
C ILE A 172 5.77 -5.85 0.47
N GLY A 173 6.18 -7.02 0.96
CA GLY A 173 5.48 -8.28 0.76
C GLY A 173 5.09 -8.88 2.10
N ASN A 174 3.80 -9.18 2.28
CA ASN A 174 3.27 -9.77 3.51
C ASN A 174 2.12 -10.74 3.18
N GLY A 175 2.08 -11.87 3.86
CA GLY A 175 0.96 -12.80 3.77
C GLY A 175 1.34 -14.25 4.05
N ASN A 176 0.44 -14.96 4.74
CA ASN A 176 0.61 -16.37 5.12
C ASN A 176 -0.32 -17.32 4.34
N SER A 177 -0.91 -16.85 3.24
CA SER A 177 -1.66 -17.67 2.28
C SER A 177 -0.71 -18.56 1.47
N THR A 178 -1.26 -19.45 0.66
CA THR A 178 -0.48 -20.27 -0.28
C THR A 178 -0.16 -19.54 -1.59
N SER A 179 -0.68 -18.33 -1.78
CA SER A 179 -0.33 -17.46 -2.91
C SER A 179 1.07 -16.88 -2.72
N ASN A 180 1.84 -16.80 -3.78
CA ASN A 180 3.11 -16.08 -3.80
C ASN A 180 2.92 -14.56 -4.01
N ASP A 181 1.76 -14.13 -4.48
CA ASP A 181 1.41 -12.70 -4.67
C ASP A 181 1.26 -12.01 -3.31
N THR A 182 2.38 -11.62 -2.74
CA THR A 182 2.50 -11.03 -1.40
C THR A 182 2.98 -9.59 -1.42
N ILE A 183 3.61 -9.15 -2.52
CA ILE A 183 4.00 -7.76 -2.76
C ILE A 183 2.76 -7.03 -3.27
N SER A 184 2.22 -6.11 -2.49
CA SER A 184 1.03 -5.36 -2.88
C SER A 184 1.39 -3.96 -3.40
N GLU A 185 0.59 -3.46 -4.34
CA GLU A 185 0.73 -2.08 -4.85
C GLU A 185 0.72 -1.06 -3.71
N GLU A 186 -0.18 -1.23 -2.72
CA GLU A 186 -0.27 -0.35 -1.55
C GLU A 186 1.03 -0.33 -0.73
N MET A 187 1.60 -1.49 -0.41
CA MET A 187 2.86 -1.55 0.34
C MET A 187 4.05 -1.03 -0.48
N TYR A 188 4.04 -1.28 -1.78
CA TYR A 188 5.04 -0.77 -2.71
C TYR A 188 5.01 0.75 -2.80
N ASP A 189 3.83 1.37 -2.92
CA ASP A 189 3.66 2.82 -2.94
C ASP A 189 4.08 3.46 -1.60
N ASN A 190 3.76 2.80 -0.50
CA ASN A 190 4.20 3.20 0.83
C ASN A 190 5.74 3.10 0.99
N PHE A 191 6.40 2.15 0.33
CA PHE A 191 7.86 2.09 0.28
C PHE A 191 8.45 3.32 -0.45
N ILE A 192 7.89 3.68 -1.60
CA ILE A 192 8.29 4.89 -2.34
C ILE A 192 8.04 6.15 -1.49
N LEU A 193 6.91 6.22 -0.78
CA LEU A 193 6.63 7.32 0.13
C LEU A 193 7.67 7.42 1.25
N ALA A 194 8.04 6.30 1.88
CA ALA A 194 9.07 6.28 2.92
C ALA A 194 10.41 6.81 2.40
N LEU A 195 10.83 6.37 1.21
CA LEU A 195 12.05 6.86 0.55
C LEU A 195 11.98 8.37 0.29
N ASN A 196 10.86 8.85 -0.24
CA ASN A 196 10.65 10.28 -0.50
C ASN A 196 10.63 11.14 0.78
N ARG A 197 10.23 10.55 1.90
CA ARG A 197 10.30 11.19 3.23
C ARG A 197 11.72 11.28 3.77
N GLY A 198 12.66 10.54 3.21
CA GLY A 198 14.07 10.52 3.61
C GLY A 198 14.49 9.31 4.45
N TRP A 199 13.62 8.30 4.62
CA TRP A 199 14.00 7.07 5.28
C TRP A 199 14.94 6.24 4.43
N HIS A 200 16.02 5.75 5.06
CA HIS A 200 16.92 4.79 4.44
C HIS A 200 16.50 3.36 4.79
N VAL A 201 15.47 2.88 4.14
CA VAL A 201 14.91 1.54 4.37
C VAL A 201 15.11 0.63 3.18
N SER A 202 15.40 -0.64 3.43
CA SER A 202 15.43 -1.67 2.39
C SER A 202 14.18 -2.56 2.45
N PRO A 203 13.70 -3.07 1.30
CA PRO A 203 12.48 -3.85 1.25
C PRO A 203 12.69 -5.26 1.78
N THR A 204 11.63 -5.80 2.40
CA THR A 204 11.52 -7.18 2.86
C THR A 204 10.21 -7.80 2.38
N ALA A 205 10.21 -9.11 2.17
CA ALA A 205 9.00 -9.90 1.95
C ALA A 205 8.93 -11.01 3.01
N ASN A 206 7.85 -11.00 3.78
CA ASN A 206 7.68 -11.89 4.92
C ASN A 206 6.28 -12.51 4.91
N GLN A 207 6.06 -13.47 5.81
CA GLN A 207 4.82 -14.25 5.80
C GLN A 207 3.87 -13.93 6.95
N ASP A 208 4.34 -13.22 7.97
CA ASP A 208 3.51 -12.87 9.14
C ASP A 208 2.73 -14.09 9.68
N ASN A 209 3.45 -15.20 9.83
CA ASN A 209 2.84 -16.49 10.11
C ASN A 209 2.18 -16.52 11.49
N HIS A 210 0.90 -16.83 11.52
CA HIS A 210 0.13 -17.12 12.75
C HIS A 210 -0.19 -18.60 12.91
N LYS A 211 0.13 -19.41 11.90
CA LYS A 211 -0.03 -20.89 11.88
C LYS A 211 1.32 -21.58 11.99
N GLN A 212 1.35 -22.89 12.23
CA GLN A 212 2.58 -23.69 12.30
C GLN A 212 3.17 -23.97 10.91
N ASN A 213 3.22 -22.96 10.06
CA ASN A 213 3.76 -23.00 8.70
C ASN A 213 4.86 -21.96 8.48
N TRP A 214 5.62 -21.63 9.53
CA TRP A 214 6.65 -20.59 9.51
C TRP A 214 7.61 -20.76 8.33
N ILE A 215 7.76 -19.68 7.54
CA ILE A 215 8.57 -19.64 6.30
C ILE A 215 8.14 -20.62 5.18
N SER A 216 7.11 -21.40 5.38
CA SER A 216 6.66 -22.39 4.40
C SER A 216 5.24 -22.19 3.87
N ALA A 217 4.60 -21.07 4.21
CA ALA A 217 3.26 -20.77 3.74
C ALA A 217 3.22 -20.57 2.21
N ASN A 218 4.21 -19.88 1.69
CA ASN A 218 4.41 -19.59 0.26
C ASN A 218 5.91 -19.52 -0.05
N ASP A 219 6.28 -19.09 -1.25
CA ASP A 219 7.68 -18.99 -1.69
C ASP A 219 8.29 -17.60 -1.47
N SER A 220 7.51 -16.61 -1.01
CA SER A 220 8.03 -15.27 -0.71
C SER A 220 9.08 -15.26 0.39
N ARG A 221 10.16 -14.55 0.15
CA ARG A 221 11.32 -14.45 1.05
C ARG A 221 11.95 -13.07 1.04
N THR A 222 12.54 -12.72 2.17
CA THR A 222 13.56 -11.68 2.22
C THR A 222 14.90 -12.31 1.85
N GLY A 223 15.48 -11.89 0.71
CA GLY A 223 16.87 -12.23 0.37
C GLY A 223 17.83 -11.34 1.17
N ILE A 224 18.82 -11.93 1.83
CA ILE A 224 19.78 -11.26 2.73
C ILE A 224 21.19 -11.50 2.22
N LEU A 225 21.93 -10.43 1.90
CA LEU A 225 23.31 -10.51 1.37
C LEU A 225 24.32 -10.41 2.51
N ALA A 226 24.86 -11.55 2.93
CA ALA A 226 25.79 -11.65 4.05
C ALA A 226 27.03 -12.47 3.66
N LYS A 227 28.14 -12.27 4.40
CA LYS A 227 29.40 -13.02 4.14
C LYS A 227 29.27 -14.50 4.43
N ALA A 228 28.62 -14.85 5.52
CA ALA A 228 28.36 -16.21 5.92
C ALA A 228 27.01 -16.31 6.66
N LEU A 229 26.44 -17.52 6.72
CA LEU A 229 25.23 -17.78 7.51
C LEU A 229 25.60 -17.90 8.97
N THR A 230 25.93 -16.76 9.58
CA THR A 230 26.17 -16.61 11.01
C THR A 230 25.27 -15.51 11.57
N TYR A 231 25.03 -15.56 12.85
CA TYR A 231 24.22 -14.52 13.51
C TYR A 231 24.79 -13.12 13.23
N ASP A 232 26.11 -12.94 13.42
CA ASP A 232 26.75 -11.62 13.29
C ASP A 232 26.73 -11.11 11.84
N ASP A 233 26.98 -11.97 10.85
CA ASP A 233 26.97 -11.58 9.44
C ASP A 233 25.55 -11.26 8.94
N ILE A 234 24.54 -12.02 9.39
CA ILE A 234 23.13 -11.74 9.07
C ILE A 234 22.70 -10.41 9.71
N MET A 235 23.00 -10.19 10.98
CA MET A 235 22.68 -8.91 11.64
C MET A 235 23.44 -7.74 11.00
N GLU A 236 24.71 -7.91 10.61
CA GLU A 236 25.45 -6.89 9.85
C GLU A 236 24.75 -6.56 8.52
N ALA A 237 24.28 -7.58 7.79
CA ALA A 237 23.57 -7.38 6.53
C ALA A 237 22.27 -6.59 6.71
N LEU A 238 21.47 -6.93 7.71
CA LEU A 238 20.23 -6.21 8.03
C LEU A 238 20.50 -4.76 8.46
N TRP A 239 21.49 -4.52 9.31
CA TRP A 239 21.93 -3.19 9.69
C TRP A 239 22.42 -2.35 8.50
N LYS A 240 22.99 -3.00 7.49
CA LYS A 240 23.48 -2.35 6.27
C LYS A 240 22.45 -2.34 5.14
N ARG A 241 21.19 -2.68 5.44
CA ARG A 241 20.11 -2.65 4.46
C ARG A 241 20.36 -3.53 3.23
N ARG A 242 21.15 -4.60 3.39
CA ARG A 242 21.52 -5.52 2.31
C ARG A 242 20.46 -6.60 2.13
N THR A 243 19.22 -6.17 1.79
CA THR A 243 18.10 -7.07 1.54
C THR A 243 17.45 -6.81 0.19
N PHE A 244 16.66 -7.76 -0.27
CA PHE A 244 15.68 -7.58 -1.32
C PHE A 244 14.41 -8.36 -0.97
N ALA A 245 13.25 -7.85 -1.37
CA ALA A 245 12.00 -8.57 -1.29
C ALA A 245 11.84 -9.44 -2.54
N SER A 246 11.36 -10.68 -2.39
CA SER A 246 11.14 -11.60 -3.51
C SER A 246 9.96 -12.51 -3.22
N GLU A 247 9.11 -12.70 -4.20
CA GLU A 247 8.04 -13.70 -4.18
C GLU A 247 8.55 -15.10 -4.55
N ASP A 248 9.74 -15.19 -5.11
CA ASP A 248 10.45 -16.44 -5.36
C ASP A 248 11.63 -16.65 -4.39
N LYS A 249 11.75 -17.87 -3.86
CA LYS A 249 12.74 -18.27 -2.84
C LYS A 249 14.13 -18.63 -3.39
N ASN A 250 14.37 -18.56 -4.70
CA ASN A 250 15.64 -18.99 -5.32
C ASN A 250 16.34 -17.92 -6.19
N VAL A 251 15.74 -16.74 -6.32
CA VAL A 251 16.31 -15.62 -7.06
C VAL A 251 17.65 -15.18 -6.48
N LYS A 252 18.68 -15.07 -7.30
CA LYS A 252 19.93 -14.41 -6.93
C LYS A 252 19.99 -13.03 -7.58
N LEU A 253 19.91 -12.02 -6.76
CA LEU A 253 19.97 -10.62 -7.17
C LEU A 253 21.11 -9.89 -6.47
N TYR A 254 21.99 -9.26 -7.26
CA TYR A 254 23.01 -8.33 -6.79
C TYR A 254 22.89 -7.04 -7.58
N VAL A 255 22.77 -5.92 -6.89
CA VAL A 255 22.77 -4.59 -7.48
C VAL A 255 23.92 -3.79 -6.90
N PHE A 256 24.78 -3.27 -7.77
CA PHE A 256 25.93 -2.43 -7.38
C PHE A 256 25.78 -1.03 -7.94
N GLY A 257 26.07 -0.02 -7.13
CA GLY A 257 26.22 1.36 -7.56
C GLY A 257 27.64 1.84 -7.32
N ASN A 258 28.36 2.21 -8.35
CA ASN A 258 29.78 2.61 -8.27
C ASN A 258 30.63 1.57 -7.49
N ASN A 259 30.34 0.28 -7.67
CA ASN A 259 30.93 -0.89 -6.99
C ASN A 259 30.52 -1.12 -5.53
N GLU A 260 29.70 -0.26 -4.93
CA GLU A 260 29.10 -0.50 -3.62
C GLU A 260 27.82 -1.32 -3.78
N ILE A 261 27.56 -2.26 -2.85
CA ILE A 261 26.39 -3.15 -2.91
C ILE A 261 25.11 -2.38 -2.52
N MET A 262 23.95 -2.81 -3.03
CA MET A 262 22.62 -2.31 -2.62
C MET A 262 22.49 -2.18 -1.10
N GLY A 263 21.76 -1.16 -0.65
CA GLY A 263 21.69 -0.73 0.75
C GLY A 263 22.73 0.33 1.12
N SER A 264 23.63 0.70 0.19
CA SER A 264 24.70 1.67 0.42
C SER A 264 24.26 3.10 0.13
N ILE A 265 24.83 4.06 0.86
CA ILE A 265 24.71 5.50 0.61
C ILE A 265 26.01 6.01 0.01
N LEU A 266 25.92 6.60 -1.17
CA LEU A 266 27.03 7.19 -1.91
C LEU A 266 27.00 8.71 -1.72
N TYR A 267 28.08 9.28 -1.23
CA TYR A 267 28.14 10.71 -1.00
C TYR A 267 28.84 11.45 -2.15
N ASP A 268 28.26 12.60 -2.55
CA ASP A 268 28.81 13.54 -3.52
C ASP A 268 29.14 12.92 -4.90
N ALA A 269 28.46 11.81 -5.26
CA ALA A 269 28.63 11.22 -6.57
C ALA A 269 27.86 12.06 -7.62
N THR A 270 28.52 12.38 -8.72
CA THR A 270 27.93 13.10 -9.86
C THR A 270 27.42 12.16 -10.95
N GLN A 271 27.76 10.88 -10.86
CA GLN A 271 27.34 9.83 -11.76
C GLN A 271 27.19 8.53 -10.99
N LEU A 272 26.13 7.79 -11.28
CA LEU A 272 25.87 6.48 -10.75
C LEU A 272 25.94 5.44 -11.87
N THR A 273 26.87 4.50 -11.75
CA THR A 273 26.92 3.30 -12.60
C THR A 273 26.29 2.14 -11.84
N LEU A 274 25.08 1.76 -12.25
CA LEU A 274 24.35 0.63 -11.71
C LEU A 274 24.68 -0.64 -12.49
N ARG A 275 25.18 -1.68 -11.82
CA ARG A 275 25.37 -3.05 -12.36
C ARG A 275 24.37 -3.98 -11.70
N ILE A 276 23.58 -4.67 -12.49
CA ILE A 276 22.51 -5.57 -12.07
C ILE A 276 22.88 -7.00 -12.50
N LYS A 277 23.10 -7.88 -11.53
CA LYS A 277 23.34 -9.33 -11.76
C LYS A 277 22.12 -10.10 -11.26
N TYR A 278 21.52 -10.86 -12.15
CA TYR A 278 20.36 -11.70 -11.87
C TYR A 278 20.64 -13.13 -12.33
N GLU A 279 20.19 -14.08 -11.54
CA GLU A 279 20.19 -15.51 -11.87
C GLU A 279 18.97 -16.17 -11.22
N ASP A 280 18.12 -16.74 -12.06
CA ASP A 280 17.09 -17.69 -11.70
C ASP A 280 16.88 -18.69 -12.83
N PRO A 281 17.44 -19.90 -12.73
CA PRO A 281 17.37 -20.88 -13.80
C PRO A 281 15.97 -21.45 -14.09
N LYS A 282 14.97 -21.15 -13.23
CA LYS A 282 13.61 -21.67 -13.38
C LYS A 282 12.69 -20.62 -13.99
N ASP A 283 12.83 -19.38 -13.53
CA ASP A 283 11.86 -18.31 -13.79
C ASP A 283 12.53 -17.12 -14.48
N PRO A 284 12.48 -17.07 -15.84
CA PRO A 284 13.05 -15.97 -16.61
C PRO A 284 12.30 -14.65 -16.36
N VAL A 285 13.02 -13.53 -16.43
CA VAL A 285 12.42 -12.21 -16.25
C VAL A 285 11.52 -11.82 -17.43
N LYS A 286 10.38 -11.24 -17.14
CA LYS A 286 9.48 -10.56 -18.08
C LYS A 286 9.89 -9.12 -18.29
N ASN A 287 10.18 -8.42 -17.19
CA ASN A 287 10.53 -7.00 -17.19
C ASN A 287 11.54 -6.68 -16.09
N VAL A 288 12.43 -5.71 -16.35
CA VAL A 288 13.38 -5.17 -15.38
C VAL A 288 13.39 -3.66 -15.50
N ILE A 289 13.13 -2.97 -14.38
CA ILE A 289 13.02 -1.52 -14.32
C ILE A 289 13.94 -1.00 -13.21
N VAL A 290 14.69 0.05 -13.49
CA VAL A 290 15.30 0.88 -12.47
C VAL A 290 14.30 1.96 -12.10
N VAL A 291 13.92 2.00 -10.84
CA VAL A 291 13.02 3.02 -10.28
C VAL A 291 13.88 4.04 -9.54
N THR A 292 13.60 5.31 -9.77
CA THR A 292 14.31 6.43 -9.16
C THR A 292 13.30 7.42 -8.60
N GLN A 293 13.75 8.35 -7.79
CA GLN A 293 12.91 9.43 -7.29
C GLN A 293 12.31 10.28 -8.43
N SER A 294 13.02 10.43 -9.53
CA SER A 294 12.62 11.25 -10.68
C SER A 294 11.87 10.49 -11.76
N GLY A 295 11.70 9.18 -11.65
CA GLY A 295 10.99 8.36 -12.63
C GLY A 295 11.54 6.94 -12.78
N THR A 296 11.24 6.30 -13.89
CA THR A 296 11.63 4.91 -14.15
C THR A 296 12.44 4.77 -15.45
N LYS A 297 13.35 3.80 -15.48
CA LYS A 297 14.09 3.43 -16.68
C LYS A 297 14.03 1.92 -16.91
N GLN A 298 13.44 1.50 -18.02
CA GLN A 298 13.41 0.10 -18.40
C GLN A 298 14.79 -0.39 -18.86
N ILE A 299 15.18 -1.58 -18.42
CA ILE A 299 16.39 -2.27 -18.86
C ILE A 299 16.07 -3.11 -20.09
N ASN A 300 16.70 -2.79 -21.20
CA ASN A 300 16.44 -3.47 -22.47
C ASN A 300 17.26 -4.75 -22.62
N ASN A 301 16.79 -5.67 -23.50
CA ASN A 301 17.48 -6.90 -23.89
C ASN A 301 17.68 -7.93 -22.76
N VAL A 302 16.86 -7.90 -21.71
CA VAL A 302 16.88 -8.87 -20.60
C VAL A 302 15.60 -9.74 -20.55
N SER A 303 14.51 -9.32 -21.14
CA SER A 303 13.24 -10.08 -21.18
C SER A 303 13.44 -11.50 -21.72
N GLY A 304 12.88 -12.50 -21.05
CA GLY A 304 13.02 -13.92 -21.36
C GLY A 304 14.33 -14.54 -20.93
N LYS A 305 15.21 -13.81 -20.22
CA LYS A 305 16.47 -14.36 -19.70
C LYS A 305 16.31 -14.83 -18.26
N ASP A 306 16.92 -15.96 -17.99
CA ASP A 306 17.08 -16.56 -16.66
C ASP A 306 18.36 -16.10 -15.94
N THR A 307 19.28 -15.48 -16.68
CA THR A 307 20.55 -14.97 -16.17
C THR A 307 21.01 -13.79 -16.99
N PHE A 308 21.39 -12.69 -16.32
CA PHE A 308 22.02 -11.55 -16.97
C PHE A 308 22.94 -10.77 -16.02
N ASP A 309 23.85 -10.00 -16.61
CA ASP A 309 24.74 -9.03 -15.96
C ASP A 309 24.78 -7.81 -16.86
N VAL A 310 24.15 -6.74 -16.43
CA VAL A 310 23.96 -5.51 -17.22
C VAL A 310 24.38 -4.29 -16.41
N THR A 311 24.78 -3.24 -17.13
CA THR A 311 25.23 -2.00 -16.52
C THR A 311 24.51 -0.81 -17.18
N GLU A 312 23.99 0.09 -16.34
CA GLU A 312 23.35 1.33 -16.73
C GLU A 312 23.98 2.51 -16.00
N THR A 313 24.03 3.67 -16.63
CA THR A 313 24.63 4.87 -16.07
C THR A 313 23.58 5.97 -15.99
N PHE A 314 23.58 6.68 -14.86
CA PHE A 314 22.71 7.81 -14.56
C PHE A 314 23.57 9.03 -14.19
N ASP A 315 23.21 10.19 -14.70
CA ASP A 315 23.77 11.46 -14.22
C ASP A 315 23.05 11.83 -12.92
N VAL A 316 23.81 12.10 -11.88
CA VAL A 316 23.31 12.42 -10.54
C VAL A 316 23.77 13.82 -10.20
N SER A 317 23.14 14.83 -10.80
CA SER A 317 23.48 16.25 -10.56
C SER A 317 22.57 16.92 -9.53
N ASP A 318 21.58 16.19 -8.99
CA ASP A 318 20.40 16.80 -8.39
C ASP A 318 20.31 16.66 -6.86
N GLY A 319 21.41 16.31 -6.21
CA GLY A 319 21.50 16.27 -4.75
C GLY A 319 21.12 14.91 -4.17
N TYR A 320 19.96 14.80 -3.51
CA TYR A 320 19.46 13.54 -2.96
C TYR A 320 18.66 12.79 -4.02
N GLU A 321 19.01 11.54 -4.25
CA GLU A 321 18.26 10.64 -5.13
C GLU A 321 18.47 9.19 -4.69
N TRP A 322 17.45 8.34 -4.86
CA TRP A 322 17.50 6.91 -4.59
C TRP A 322 17.20 6.12 -5.86
N TYR A 323 17.82 4.92 -5.97
CA TYR A 323 17.70 4.03 -7.12
C TYR A 323 17.51 2.62 -6.62
N PHE A 324 16.47 1.92 -7.06
CA PHE A 324 16.31 0.49 -6.83
C PHE A 324 15.87 -0.23 -8.10
N VAL A 325 16.00 -1.56 -8.10
CA VAL A 325 15.61 -2.40 -9.23
C VAL A 325 14.33 -3.13 -8.88
N TYR A 326 13.35 -3.03 -9.77
CA TYR A 326 12.12 -3.82 -9.78
C TYR A 326 12.20 -4.83 -10.91
N ILE A 327 11.92 -6.09 -10.63
CA ILE A 327 11.91 -7.20 -11.59
C ILE A 327 10.56 -7.89 -11.52
N LEU A 328 9.95 -8.12 -12.67
CA LEU A 328 8.79 -8.97 -12.86
C LEU A 328 9.21 -10.22 -13.62
N GLN A 329 8.95 -11.42 -13.07
CA GLN A 329 9.18 -12.71 -13.72
C GLN A 329 8.04 -13.09 -14.67
N ASN A 330 8.24 -14.12 -15.49
CA ASN A 330 7.23 -14.53 -16.47
C ASN A 330 5.98 -15.18 -15.86
N ASP A 331 6.13 -15.79 -14.71
CA ASP A 331 5.03 -16.39 -13.92
C ASP A 331 4.25 -15.35 -13.10
N GLY A 332 4.76 -14.15 -12.96
CA GLY A 332 4.13 -13.03 -12.27
C GLY A 332 4.83 -12.63 -10.98
N ASP A 333 5.78 -13.43 -10.47
CA ASP A 333 6.49 -13.15 -9.24
C ASP A 333 7.31 -11.85 -9.35
N GLU A 334 7.30 -11.05 -8.27
CA GLU A 334 7.94 -9.75 -8.19
C GLU A 334 9.17 -9.77 -7.29
N ILE A 335 10.21 -9.01 -7.68
CA ILE A 335 11.42 -8.84 -6.89
C ILE A 335 11.79 -7.36 -6.82
N VAL A 336 12.09 -6.86 -5.62
CA VAL A 336 12.46 -5.46 -5.38
C VAL A 336 13.76 -5.40 -4.58
N SER A 337 14.80 -4.78 -5.16
CA SER A 337 16.09 -4.62 -4.50
C SER A 337 16.09 -3.55 -3.43
N ALA A 338 17.04 -3.62 -2.48
CA ALA A 338 17.37 -2.45 -1.67
C ALA A 338 17.79 -1.28 -2.56
N PRO A 339 17.47 -0.04 -2.16
CA PRO A 339 17.98 1.14 -2.83
C PRO A 339 19.49 1.31 -2.70
N ILE A 340 20.04 2.06 -3.64
CA ILE A 340 21.30 2.78 -3.50
C ILE A 340 20.95 4.25 -3.46
N TRP A 341 21.36 4.93 -2.41
CA TRP A 341 21.15 6.37 -2.27
C TRP A 341 22.39 7.14 -2.75
N VAL A 342 22.15 8.24 -3.44
CA VAL A 342 23.19 9.24 -3.73
C VAL A 342 22.80 10.51 -3.02
N GLU A 343 23.70 11.02 -2.18
CA GLU A 343 23.45 12.16 -1.33
C GLU A 343 24.63 13.13 -1.28
N SER A 344 24.35 14.37 -0.93
CA SER A 344 25.37 15.31 -0.50
C SER A 344 25.98 14.89 0.84
N SER A 345 27.29 15.08 1.01
CA SER A 345 27.96 14.91 2.31
C SER A 345 27.64 16.01 3.33
N GLN A 346 26.91 17.05 2.93
CA GLN A 346 26.47 18.11 3.83
C GLN A 346 25.57 17.56 4.94
N PRO A 347 25.76 17.95 6.20
CA PRO A 347 24.93 17.47 7.30
C PRO A 347 23.51 18.04 7.28
N ILE A 348 23.32 19.23 6.71
CA ILE A 348 21.99 19.81 6.52
C ILE A 348 21.43 19.30 5.21
N LYS A 349 20.26 18.70 5.28
CA LYS A 349 19.53 18.09 4.16
C LYS A 349 18.21 18.82 3.93
N VAL A 350 17.73 18.72 2.70
CA VAL A 350 16.38 19.11 2.28
C VAL A 350 15.70 17.89 1.70
N ASN A 351 14.50 17.56 2.14
CA ASN A 351 13.73 16.45 1.59
C ASN A 351 12.22 16.72 1.59
N TYR A 352 11.44 15.75 1.14
CA TYR A 352 9.98 15.80 1.09
C TYR A 352 9.46 17.07 0.45
N LEU A 353 9.97 17.36 -0.75
CA LEU A 353 9.55 18.48 -1.58
C LEU A 353 8.15 18.26 -2.12
N ARG A 354 7.27 19.23 -1.91
CA ARG A 354 5.88 19.22 -2.41
C ARG A 354 5.58 20.53 -3.08
N ILE A 355 4.93 20.45 -4.21
CA ILE A 355 4.49 21.61 -4.99
C ILE A 355 2.96 21.70 -4.89
N GLY A 356 2.45 22.77 -4.38
CA GLY A 356 1.01 23.00 -4.27
C GLY A 356 0.58 24.30 -4.97
N PRO A 357 -0.38 24.25 -5.87
CA PRO A 357 -1.09 23.07 -6.37
C PRO A 357 -0.18 22.17 -7.24
N GLU A 358 -0.52 20.88 -7.33
CA GLU A 358 0.27 19.89 -8.09
C GLU A 358 0.40 20.24 -9.58
N ASN A 359 -0.65 20.81 -10.15
CA ASN A 359 -0.71 21.29 -11.54
C ASN A 359 -1.02 22.78 -11.60
N PRO A 360 -0.07 23.66 -11.25
CA PRO A 360 -0.32 25.09 -11.23
C PRO A 360 -0.58 25.66 -12.62
N SER A 361 -1.37 26.73 -12.70
CA SER A 361 -1.59 27.50 -13.92
C SER A 361 -1.12 28.94 -13.79
N ILE A 362 -1.00 29.63 -14.92
CA ILE A 362 -0.62 31.05 -14.97
C ILE A 362 -1.48 31.87 -13.99
N GLY A 363 -0.82 32.71 -13.21
CA GLY A 363 -1.43 33.62 -12.25
C GLY A 363 -1.68 33.00 -10.89
N GLN A 364 -1.51 31.69 -10.73
CA GLN A 364 -1.60 31.05 -9.42
C GLN A 364 -0.32 31.23 -8.62
N LYS A 365 -0.45 31.33 -7.30
CA LYS A 365 0.67 31.18 -6.39
C LYS A 365 1.03 29.72 -6.28
N VAL A 366 2.31 29.41 -6.39
CA VAL A 366 2.84 28.06 -6.24
C VAL A 366 3.57 28.00 -4.90
N ASN A 367 3.06 27.19 -3.99
CA ASN A 367 3.74 26.93 -2.74
C ASN A 367 4.65 25.71 -2.88
N VAL A 368 5.88 25.90 -2.45
CA VAL A 368 6.85 24.83 -2.32
C VAL A 368 7.06 24.57 -0.86
N THR A 369 6.74 23.39 -0.40
CA THR A 369 6.95 22.95 0.99
C THR A 369 7.99 21.85 1.04
N PHE A 370 8.82 21.85 2.06
CA PHE A 370 9.89 20.87 2.25
C PHE A 370 10.32 20.81 3.70
N ASP A 371 11.00 19.74 4.06
CA ASP A 371 11.59 19.58 5.37
C ASP A 371 13.09 19.89 5.32
N ILE A 372 13.62 20.52 6.38
CA ILE A 372 15.04 20.81 6.53
C ILE A 372 15.52 20.11 7.79
N TYR A 373 16.54 19.27 7.69
CA TYR A 373 17.03 18.53 8.86
C TYR A 373 18.54 18.40 8.90
N ASN A 374 19.03 18.16 10.12
CA ASN A 374 20.44 17.80 10.36
C ASN A 374 20.54 16.26 10.50
N SER A 375 21.21 15.63 9.57
CA SER A 375 21.44 14.17 9.57
C SER A 375 22.56 13.72 10.52
N SER A 376 23.23 14.65 11.20
CA SER A 376 24.42 14.38 12.02
C SER A 376 24.15 14.51 13.53
N ASN A 377 25.01 13.87 14.31
CA ASN A 377 25.02 13.96 15.78
C ASN A 377 25.75 15.20 16.33
N LYS A 378 26.01 16.21 15.48
CA LYS A 378 26.66 17.48 15.82
C LYS A 378 25.76 18.64 15.42
N HIS A 379 25.98 19.80 16.03
CA HIS A 379 25.37 21.03 15.54
C HIS A 379 25.82 21.30 14.10
N ALA A 380 24.89 21.71 13.26
CA ALA A 380 25.16 22.08 11.87
C ALA A 380 24.61 23.48 11.61
N GLU A 381 25.38 24.26 10.83
CA GLU A 381 24.93 25.55 10.31
C GLU A 381 25.35 25.69 8.85
N GLY A 382 24.54 26.36 8.06
CA GLY A 382 24.81 26.60 6.65
C GLY A 382 23.82 27.58 6.05
N GLU A 383 24.25 28.20 4.96
CA GLU A 383 23.38 29.06 4.18
C GLU A 383 22.62 28.20 3.18
N LEU A 384 21.30 28.18 3.34
CA LEU A 384 20.38 27.61 2.35
C LEU A 384 20.17 28.62 1.25
N LEU A 385 20.57 28.29 0.02
CA LEU A 385 20.35 29.08 -1.18
C LEU A 385 19.32 28.33 -2.06
N ILE A 386 18.32 29.06 -2.56
CA ILE A 386 17.27 28.52 -3.41
C ILE A 386 17.31 29.24 -4.76
N TYR A 387 17.30 28.45 -5.84
CA TYR A 387 17.30 28.96 -7.21
C TYR A 387 16.07 28.44 -7.96
N LEU A 388 15.57 29.26 -8.88
CA LEU A 388 14.50 28.89 -9.82
C LEU A 388 15.03 29.08 -11.26
N ASN A 389 15.08 28.02 -12.06
CA ASN A 389 15.66 28.01 -13.40
C ASN A 389 17.08 28.65 -13.44
N GLY A 390 17.90 28.31 -12.44
CA GLY A 390 19.24 28.84 -12.28
C GLY A 390 19.34 30.31 -11.82
N LYS A 391 18.20 30.99 -11.56
CA LYS A 391 18.19 32.35 -11.01
C LYS A 391 18.03 32.30 -9.50
N PHE A 392 18.85 33.07 -8.79
CA PHE A 392 18.73 33.21 -7.34
C PHE A 392 17.34 33.69 -6.93
N LEU A 393 16.75 32.98 -5.98
CA LEU A 393 15.41 33.26 -5.48
C LEU A 393 15.44 33.74 -4.01
N SER A 394 16.08 32.98 -3.13
CA SER A 394 16.18 33.36 -1.72
C SER A 394 17.40 32.75 -1.04
N SER A 395 17.78 33.30 0.11
CA SER A 395 18.76 32.70 1.01
C SER A 395 18.34 32.81 2.45
N GLN A 396 18.73 31.81 3.24
CA GLN A 396 18.49 31.81 4.69
C GLN A 396 19.59 31.05 5.42
N MET A 397 20.04 31.62 6.54
CA MET A 397 20.94 30.92 7.45
C MET A 397 20.17 29.92 8.30
N VAL A 398 20.54 28.67 8.18
CA VAL A 398 19.94 27.55 8.91
C VAL A 398 20.89 27.10 10.00
N LYS A 399 20.41 26.93 11.24
CA LYS A 399 21.17 26.44 12.39
C LYS A 399 20.34 25.36 13.09
N LEU A 400 20.86 24.16 13.11
CA LEU A 400 20.17 22.98 13.63
C LEU A 400 21.01 22.28 14.69
N LYS A 401 20.35 21.82 15.75
CA LYS A 401 20.92 20.91 16.73
C LYS A 401 21.14 19.52 16.09
N PRO A 402 21.86 18.61 16.78
CA PRO A 402 21.95 17.22 16.36
C PRO A 402 20.54 16.63 16.07
N TYR A 403 20.37 16.06 14.86
CA TYR A 403 19.14 15.42 14.41
C TYR A 403 17.87 16.29 14.46
N GLU A 404 18.01 17.61 14.59
CA GLU A 404 16.85 18.53 14.54
C GLU A 404 16.26 18.58 13.13
N ILE A 405 14.94 18.63 13.05
CA ILE A 405 14.18 18.79 11.81
C ILE A 405 13.20 19.95 11.94
N ILE A 406 13.12 20.74 10.88
CA ILE A 406 12.09 21.76 10.66
C ILE A 406 11.15 21.20 9.60
N TYR A 407 9.95 20.84 10.02
CA TYR A 407 8.91 20.33 9.12
C TYR A 407 8.21 21.47 8.38
N ASN A 408 7.81 21.19 7.15
CA ASN A 408 6.93 22.06 6.35
C ASN A 408 7.46 23.50 6.20
N TYR A 409 8.76 23.64 6.01
CA TYR A 409 9.30 24.94 5.58
C TYR A 409 8.66 25.32 4.24
N SER A 410 8.14 26.54 4.09
CA SER A 410 7.38 26.92 2.91
C SER A 410 7.95 28.16 2.21
N LEU A 411 7.84 28.18 0.89
CA LEU A 411 8.19 29.26 0.01
C LEU A 411 7.06 29.44 -1.01
N THR A 412 6.64 30.67 -1.24
CA THR A 412 5.61 30.96 -2.24
C THR A 412 6.23 31.62 -3.47
N LEU A 413 5.94 31.07 -4.64
CA LEU A 413 6.30 31.62 -5.94
C LEU A 413 5.07 32.30 -6.56
N GLU A 414 5.28 33.51 -7.09
CA GLU A 414 4.20 34.30 -7.69
C GLU A 414 4.56 34.71 -9.12
N ASN A 415 3.53 35.01 -9.93
CA ASN A 415 3.66 35.53 -11.28
C ASN A 415 4.48 34.65 -12.22
N LEU A 416 4.35 33.34 -12.09
CA LEU A 416 4.99 32.39 -12.98
C LEU A 416 4.27 32.38 -14.35
N ALA A 417 5.02 32.39 -15.43
CA ALA A 417 4.50 32.16 -16.79
C ALA A 417 4.29 30.65 -17.02
N ALA A 418 3.52 30.28 -18.04
CA ALA A 418 3.46 28.88 -18.44
C ALA A 418 4.81 28.35 -18.88
N GLY A 419 5.13 27.13 -18.47
CA GLY A 419 6.38 26.46 -18.81
C GLY A 419 6.91 25.56 -17.72
N ASN A 420 8.05 24.92 -18.01
CA ASN A 420 8.73 24.05 -17.06
C ASN A 420 9.65 24.84 -16.17
N TYR A 421 9.61 24.52 -14.91
CA TYR A 421 10.43 25.12 -13.87
C TYR A 421 11.25 24.05 -13.18
N ARG A 422 12.51 24.44 -12.83
CA ARG A 422 13.41 23.66 -11.99
C ARG A 422 13.78 24.48 -10.77
N MET A 423 13.65 23.90 -9.59
CA MET A 423 14.15 24.47 -8.34
C MET A 423 15.35 23.68 -7.84
N ASP A 424 16.39 24.40 -7.44
CA ASP A 424 17.62 23.83 -6.90
C ASP A 424 17.88 24.42 -5.50
N PHE A 425 18.26 23.55 -4.57
CA PHE A 425 18.53 23.87 -3.16
C PHE A 425 20.00 23.60 -2.86
N TYR A 426 20.70 24.60 -2.39
CA TYR A 426 22.11 24.49 -2.04
C TYR A 426 22.33 24.77 -0.57
N ILE A 427 23.22 24.01 0.07
CA ILE A 427 23.75 24.28 1.40
C ILE A 427 25.24 24.55 1.25
N ASN A 428 25.71 25.73 1.67
CA ASN A 428 27.12 26.13 1.57
C ASN A 428 27.71 25.92 0.15
N GLY A 429 26.89 26.12 -0.89
CA GLY A 429 27.31 25.97 -2.28
C GLY A 429 27.24 24.56 -2.85
N THR A 430 26.87 23.55 -2.06
CA THR A 430 26.65 22.19 -2.52
C THR A 430 25.15 21.98 -2.79
N ASN A 431 24.77 21.46 -3.96
CA ASN A 431 23.39 21.07 -4.24
C ASN A 431 22.99 19.91 -3.32
N VAL A 432 21.90 20.07 -2.57
CA VAL A 432 21.38 19.06 -1.63
C VAL A 432 20.04 18.50 -2.05
N GLN A 433 19.33 19.18 -2.96
CA GLN A 433 18.07 18.69 -3.52
C GLN A 433 17.65 19.52 -4.74
N SER A 434 16.90 18.92 -5.66
CA SER A 434 16.26 19.60 -6.79
C SER A 434 14.87 19.02 -7.07
N THR A 435 14.01 19.83 -7.69
CA THR A 435 12.70 19.38 -8.15
C THR A 435 12.28 20.10 -9.42
N ASN A 436 11.41 19.47 -10.22
CA ASN A 436 10.84 20.06 -11.42
C ASN A 436 9.31 20.14 -11.30
N PHE A 437 8.71 21.17 -11.84
CA PHE A 437 7.25 21.30 -11.97
C PHE A 437 6.89 22.07 -13.23
N ASN A 438 5.63 21.93 -13.67
CA ASN A 438 5.12 22.63 -14.84
C ASN A 438 4.01 23.62 -14.44
N VAL A 439 4.03 24.80 -15.04
CA VAL A 439 2.94 25.78 -14.94
C VAL A 439 2.19 25.79 -16.25
N SER A 440 0.89 25.49 -16.22
CA SER A 440 0.03 25.44 -17.40
C SER A 440 -0.58 26.81 -17.75
N GLU A 441 -1.14 26.96 -18.95
CA GLU A 441 -1.99 28.12 -19.28
C GLU A 441 -3.31 28.02 -18.52
N LYS A 442 -3.82 29.15 -18.02
CA LYS A 442 -5.13 29.20 -17.34
C LYS A 442 -6.25 29.03 -18.37
N LYS A 443 -7.15 28.08 -18.12
CA LYS A 443 -8.35 27.83 -18.91
C LYS A 443 -9.58 27.75 -18.02
N GLY A 444 -10.61 28.54 -18.31
CA GLY A 444 -11.90 28.50 -17.58
C GLY A 444 -11.77 28.84 -16.08
N LEU A 445 -12.58 28.17 -15.23
CA LEU A 445 -12.48 28.25 -13.77
C LEU A 445 -11.28 27.43 -13.27
N THR A 446 -10.62 27.92 -12.23
CA THR A 446 -9.67 27.14 -11.46
C THR A 446 -10.39 26.53 -10.28
N VAL A 447 -10.52 25.20 -10.28
CA VAL A 447 -11.22 24.42 -9.25
C VAL A 447 -10.20 23.61 -8.47
N LEU A 448 -10.07 23.91 -7.18
CA LEU A 448 -9.23 23.15 -6.25
C LEU A 448 -10.08 22.08 -5.55
N ILE A 449 -9.59 20.85 -5.56
CA ILE A 449 -10.25 19.71 -4.92
C ILE A 449 -9.36 19.21 -3.78
N ASP A 450 -9.97 19.04 -2.61
CA ASP A 450 -9.34 18.43 -1.46
C ASP A 450 -9.13 16.92 -1.74
N LYS A 451 -7.86 16.50 -1.84
CA LYS A 451 -7.46 15.14 -2.17
C LYS A 451 -7.48 14.19 -0.96
N LEU A 452 -7.66 14.72 0.25
CA LEU A 452 -7.65 13.92 1.50
C LEU A 452 -8.73 12.82 1.55
N HIS A 453 -9.70 12.89 0.64
CA HIS A 453 -10.85 12.00 0.58
C HIS A 453 -10.94 11.29 -0.78
N GLU A 454 -9.84 10.74 -1.25
CA GLU A 454 -9.70 10.15 -2.59
C GLU A 454 -10.77 9.10 -2.92
N ASN A 455 -11.16 8.28 -1.93
CA ASN A 455 -12.25 7.30 -2.09
C ASN A 455 -13.64 7.94 -2.32
N ASP A 456 -13.80 9.22 -2.04
CA ASP A 456 -15.03 9.95 -2.29
C ASP A 456 -14.99 10.71 -3.64
N LEU A 457 -13.81 10.82 -4.26
CA LEU A 457 -13.66 11.40 -5.59
C LEU A 457 -14.36 10.58 -6.69
N GLU A 458 -14.52 9.27 -6.51
CA GLU A 458 -15.26 8.43 -7.47
C GLU A 458 -16.69 8.95 -7.72
N LYS A 459 -17.36 9.49 -6.70
CA LYS A 459 -18.68 10.12 -6.87
C LYS A 459 -18.63 11.42 -7.67
N LEU A 460 -17.46 12.03 -7.75
CA LEU A 460 -17.20 13.24 -8.50
C LEU A 460 -16.67 12.97 -9.93
N ASN A 461 -16.34 11.71 -10.28
CA ASN A 461 -15.70 11.38 -11.57
C ASN A 461 -16.43 12.00 -12.77
N GLY A 462 -17.76 11.92 -12.84
CA GLY A 462 -18.53 12.56 -13.91
C GLY A 462 -18.46 14.09 -13.88
N LEU A 463 -18.36 14.71 -12.72
CA LEU A 463 -18.16 16.15 -12.54
C LEU A 463 -16.74 16.55 -12.96
N LEU A 464 -15.74 15.78 -12.58
CA LEU A 464 -14.33 16.02 -12.91
C LEU A 464 -14.13 15.95 -14.43
N ASP A 465 -14.63 14.90 -15.07
CA ASP A 465 -14.64 14.77 -16.53
C ASP A 465 -15.31 15.98 -17.24
N SER A 466 -16.39 16.48 -16.65
CA SER A 466 -17.13 17.64 -17.18
C SER A 466 -16.36 18.93 -16.98
N LEU A 467 -15.67 19.10 -15.85
CA LEU A 467 -14.79 20.24 -15.57
C LEU A 467 -13.63 20.28 -16.56
N GLU A 468 -12.91 19.17 -16.73
CA GLU A 468 -11.76 19.10 -17.64
C GLU A 468 -12.15 19.34 -19.09
N LYS A 469 -13.26 18.74 -19.56
CA LYS A 469 -13.77 18.93 -20.92
C LYS A 469 -14.35 20.32 -21.19
N SER A 470 -14.61 21.11 -20.14
CA SER A 470 -15.16 22.47 -20.23
C SER A 470 -14.08 23.55 -20.10
N GLU A 471 -12.82 23.24 -20.42
CA GLU A 471 -11.66 24.14 -20.40
C GLU A 471 -11.36 24.73 -19.01
N ASN A 472 -11.80 24.09 -17.92
CA ASN A 472 -11.47 24.47 -16.55
C ASN A 472 -10.10 23.85 -16.14
N THR A 473 -9.43 24.52 -15.21
CA THR A 473 -8.24 23.96 -14.58
C THR A 473 -8.65 23.26 -13.30
N VAL A 474 -8.42 21.96 -13.19
CA VAL A 474 -8.68 21.16 -11.98
C VAL A 474 -7.38 20.92 -11.26
N LEU A 475 -7.34 21.27 -9.98
CA LEU A 475 -6.20 21.13 -9.11
C LEU A 475 -6.57 20.20 -7.96
N TYR A 476 -5.63 19.36 -7.57
CA TYR A 476 -5.77 18.47 -6.42
C TYR A 476 -4.74 18.87 -5.36
N SER A 477 -5.14 18.89 -4.11
CA SER A 477 -4.22 19.13 -3.02
C SER A 477 -4.60 18.34 -1.78
N ASP A 478 -3.63 17.69 -1.19
CA ASP A 478 -3.71 16.99 0.09
C ASP A 478 -3.49 17.93 1.28
N THR A 479 -3.25 19.19 1.04
CA THR A 479 -3.16 20.26 2.03
C THR A 479 -3.71 21.56 1.47
N LEU A 480 -4.66 22.14 2.19
CA LEU A 480 -5.29 23.42 1.83
C LEU A 480 -4.55 24.62 2.49
N LEU A 481 -3.31 24.45 2.92
CA LEU A 481 -2.49 25.48 3.57
C LEU A 481 -1.93 26.54 2.63
N ALA A 482 -2.12 26.38 1.33
CA ALA A 482 -1.48 27.23 0.37
C ALA A 482 -2.31 28.47 0.04
N ASN A 483 -1.66 29.62 -0.11
CA ASN A 483 -2.27 30.83 -0.67
C ASN A 483 -2.60 30.62 -2.15
N TYR A 484 -3.80 30.09 -2.42
CA TYR A 484 -4.32 29.93 -3.77
C TYR A 484 -5.11 31.18 -4.17
N ASP A 485 -4.45 32.31 -4.42
CA ASP A 485 -5.11 33.58 -4.76
C ASP A 485 -5.89 33.49 -6.10
N ASP A 486 -5.55 32.53 -6.97
CA ASP A 486 -6.16 32.34 -8.29
C ASP A 486 -7.12 31.17 -8.39
N VAL A 487 -7.47 30.55 -7.27
CA VAL A 487 -8.54 29.55 -7.20
C VAL A 487 -9.90 30.26 -7.19
N ASP A 488 -10.77 29.87 -8.11
CA ASP A 488 -12.14 30.41 -8.18
C ASP A 488 -13.09 29.62 -7.27
N VAL A 489 -12.85 28.31 -7.15
CA VAL A 489 -13.72 27.36 -6.44
C VAL A 489 -12.90 26.32 -5.69
N ILE A 490 -13.32 26.02 -4.47
CA ILE A 490 -12.79 24.89 -3.68
C ILE A 490 -13.91 23.87 -3.51
N LEU A 491 -13.64 22.61 -3.83
CA LEU A 491 -14.52 21.47 -3.56
C LEU A 491 -13.94 20.67 -2.40
N ILE A 492 -14.72 20.49 -1.34
CA ILE A 492 -14.35 19.68 -0.18
C ILE A 492 -15.35 18.52 -0.09
N PRO A 493 -15.03 17.34 -0.65
CA PRO A 493 -15.83 16.15 -0.44
C PRO A 493 -15.70 15.67 1.00
N THR A 494 -16.78 15.18 1.59
CA THR A 494 -16.76 14.57 2.92
C THR A 494 -16.96 13.06 2.83
N PRO A 495 -16.37 12.28 3.76
CA PRO A 495 -16.35 10.83 3.65
C PRO A 495 -17.71 10.17 3.71
N ASN A 496 -17.80 8.99 3.08
CA ASN A 496 -18.99 8.14 3.11
C ASN A 496 -18.86 6.93 4.05
N VAL A 497 -17.77 6.82 4.79
CA VAL A 497 -17.48 5.64 5.64
C VAL A 497 -17.79 5.99 7.10
N ASN A 498 -18.73 5.27 7.69
CA ASN A 498 -18.98 5.35 9.13
C ASN A 498 -17.88 4.63 9.90
N GLY A 499 -17.15 5.35 10.74
CA GLY A 499 -16.47 4.78 11.89
C GLY A 499 -15.02 4.32 11.73
N MET A 500 -14.32 4.62 10.64
CA MET A 500 -12.86 4.49 10.60
C MET A 500 -12.23 5.86 10.38
N SER A 501 -12.06 6.58 11.47
CA SER A 501 -11.44 7.90 11.47
C SER A 501 -9.92 7.80 11.47
N PHE A 502 -9.34 7.55 10.32
CA PHE A 502 -7.96 7.94 10.04
C PHE A 502 -7.92 9.18 9.14
N PHE A 503 -8.98 9.97 9.18
CA PHE A 503 -9.07 11.19 8.41
C PHE A 503 -8.25 12.29 9.08
N LYS A 504 -7.39 12.90 8.31
CA LYS A 504 -6.70 14.11 8.71
C LYS A 504 -7.76 15.22 8.86
N ASP A 505 -8.02 15.63 10.08
CA ASP A 505 -8.83 16.82 10.32
C ASP A 505 -8.16 18.04 9.67
N LEU A 506 -8.99 18.98 9.19
CA LEU A 506 -8.47 20.27 8.73
C LEU A 506 -7.61 20.90 9.85
N LEU A 507 -6.41 21.30 9.49
CA LEU A 507 -5.52 21.98 10.41
C LEU A 507 -6.09 23.34 10.79
N PRO A 508 -5.82 23.87 11.99
CA PRO A 508 -6.30 25.19 12.40
C PRO A 508 -6.01 26.31 11.39
N ASP A 509 -4.82 26.27 10.77
CA ASP A 509 -4.42 27.26 9.76
C ASP A 509 -5.20 27.10 8.44
N GLU A 510 -5.55 25.88 8.06
CA GLU A 510 -6.42 25.61 6.92
C GLU A 510 -7.83 26.17 7.16
N ILE A 511 -8.37 25.97 8.35
CA ILE A 511 -9.69 26.50 8.74
C ILE A 511 -9.70 28.02 8.68
N VAL A 512 -8.65 28.66 9.21
CA VAL A 512 -8.51 30.13 9.16
C VAL A 512 -8.46 30.61 7.71
N TRP A 513 -7.65 29.98 6.88
CA TRP A 513 -7.52 30.34 5.48
C TRP A 513 -8.82 30.14 4.71
N LEU A 514 -9.46 28.96 4.84
CA LEU A 514 -10.75 28.66 4.18
C LEU A 514 -11.84 29.67 4.57
N ASN A 515 -11.90 30.07 5.84
CA ASN A 515 -12.89 31.09 6.29
C ASN A 515 -12.59 32.52 5.80
N THR A 516 -11.40 32.77 5.26
CA THR A 516 -11.01 34.05 4.64
C THR A 516 -10.95 33.98 3.10
N PHE A 517 -11.15 32.83 2.51
CA PHE A 517 -11.11 32.62 1.08
C PHE A 517 -12.18 33.45 0.36
N LYS A 518 -11.79 34.14 -0.72
CA LYS A 518 -12.68 35.05 -1.47
C LYS A 518 -13.51 34.38 -2.56
N GLY A 519 -13.10 33.19 -3.00
CA GLY A 519 -13.85 32.40 -3.97
C GLY A 519 -14.99 31.62 -3.33
N LYS A 520 -15.52 30.62 -4.02
CA LYS A 520 -16.61 29.78 -3.52
C LYS A 520 -16.05 28.48 -2.94
N ILE A 521 -16.53 28.11 -1.78
CA ILE A 521 -16.24 26.82 -1.14
C ILE A 521 -17.52 26.00 -1.18
N TYR A 522 -17.45 24.81 -1.75
CA TYR A 522 -18.54 23.84 -1.74
C TYR A 522 -18.15 22.63 -0.88
N LEU A 523 -18.87 22.45 0.22
CA LEU A 523 -18.78 21.28 1.08
C LEU A 523 -19.78 20.25 0.57
N ILE A 524 -19.26 19.14 0.05
CA ILE A 524 -20.06 18.08 -0.57
C ILE A 524 -20.47 17.08 0.48
N GLU A 525 -21.77 16.89 0.66
CA GLU A 525 -22.32 16.06 1.72
C GLU A 525 -22.04 14.57 1.47
N GLY A 526 -21.26 13.95 2.36
CA GLY A 526 -21.05 12.52 2.46
C GLY A 526 -22.04 11.82 3.39
N SER A 527 -21.97 10.50 3.49
CA SER A 527 -22.84 9.70 4.38
C SER A 527 -22.37 9.67 5.83
N ASP A 528 -21.13 10.04 6.12
CA ASP A 528 -20.66 10.24 7.49
C ASP A 528 -21.19 11.57 8.04
N LYS A 529 -22.29 11.48 8.78
CA LYS A 529 -23.00 12.67 9.30
C LYS A 529 -22.25 13.40 10.39
N GLU A 530 -21.49 12.69 11.23
CA GLU A 530 -20.73 13.31 12.32
C GLU A 530 -19.58 14.13 11.75
N TYR A 531 -18.84 13.54 10.81
CA TYR A 531 -17.76 14.21 10.11
C TYR A 531 -18.26 15.42 9.32
N PHE A 532 -19.33 15.25 8.56
CA PHE A 532 -19.94 16.33 7.79
C PHE A 532 -20.39 17.52 8.65
N GLU A 533 -21.10 17.28 9.76
CA GLU A 533 -21.56 18.35 10.64
C GLU A 533 -20.38 19.04 11.37
N ASN A 534 -19.29 18.32 11.65
CA ASN A 534 -18.07 18.90 12.17
C ASN A 534 -17.48 19.91 11.16
N TYR A 535 -17.25 19.50 9.92
CA TYR A 535 -16.72 20.38 8.86
C TYR A 535 -17.63 21.59 8.61
N LYS A 536 -18.92 21.37 8.52
CA LYS A 536 -19.92 22.44 8.37
C LYS A 536 -19.87 23.46 9.53
N SER A 537 -19.58 22.99 10.74
CA SER A 537 -19.45 23.90 11.90
C SER A 537 -18.16 24.74 11.84
N LEU A 538 -17.09 24.21 11.26
CA LEU A 538 -15.80 24.87 11.14
C LEU A 538 -15.71 25.83 9.95
N LEU A 539 -16.38 25.52 8.84
CA LEU A 539 -16.32 26.26 7.58
C LEU A 539 -17.53 27.17 7.39
N LYS A 540 -17.47 28.36 7.97
CA LYS A 540 -18.59 29.32 7.99
C LYS A 540 -18.99 29.88 6.62
N ASN A 541 -18.06 29.86 5.65
CA ASN A 541 -18.23 30.40 4.30
C ASN A 541 -18.55 29.33 3.27
N ALA A 542 -18.64 28.06 3.66
CA ALA A 542 -18.88 26.96 2.73
C ALA A 542 -20.39 26.80 2.44
N PHE A 543 -20.70 26.56 1.18
CA PHE A 543 -22.03 26.18 0.73
C PHE A 543 -22.15 24.66 0.76
N VAL A 544 -23.13 24.16 1.51
CA VAL A 544 -23.43 22.72 1.52
C VAL A 544 -24.16 22.36 0.24
N VAL A 545 -23.67 21.35 -0.48
CA VAL A 545 -24.23 20.92 -1.77
C VAL A 545 -24.20 19.42 -1.93
N GLN A 546 -25.08 18.90 -2.77
CA GLN A 546 -24.94 17.56 -3.33
C GLN A 546 -24.07 17.62 -4.60
N ALA A 547 -23.33 16.56 -4.92
CA ALA A 547 -22.43 16.52 -6.07
C ALA A 547 -23.16 16.90 -7.40
N ASP A 548 -24.41 16.48 -7.55
CA ASP A 548 -25.25 16.77 -8.74
C ASP A 548 -25.62 18.25 -8.92
N GLU A 549 -25.67 19.02 -7.84
CA GLU A 549 -26.00 20.45 -7.88
C GLU A 549 -24.85 21.28 -8.47
N LEU A 550 -23.61 20.76 -8.37
CA LEU A 550 -22.40 21.46 -8.82
C LEU A 550 -22.38 21.73 -10.33
N TYR A 551 -22.98 20.90 -11.14
CA TYR A 551 -23.08 21.15 -12.59
C TYR A 551 -23.77 22.48 -12.90
N GLY A 552 -24.87 22.76 -12.22
CA GLY A 552 -25.60 24.02 -12.34
C GLY A 552 -24.87 25.22 -11.72
N LEU A 553 -24.28 25.01 -10.54
CA LEU A 553 -23.59 26.05 -9.79
C LEU A 553 -22.29 26.51 -10.47
N LEU A 554 -21.56 25.58 -11.09
CA LEU A 554 -20.33 25.85 -11.85
C LEU A 554 -20.59 26.18 -13.32
N LYS A 555 -21.85 26.11 -13.76
CA LYS A 555 -22.27 26.34 -15.16
C LYS A 555 -21.54 25.45 -16.17
N ILE A 556 -21.24 24.24 -15.77
CA ILE A 556 -20.63 23.23 -16.64
C ILE A 556 -21.69 22.28 -17.18
N PRO A 557 -21.58 21.82 -18.43
CA PRO A 557 -22.53 20.87 -18.98
C PRO A 557 -22.41 19.55 -18.19
N LYS A 558 -23.54 18.99 -17.78
CA LYS A 558 -23.57 17.61 -17.28
C LYS A 558 -23.32 16.72 -18.48
N ILE A 559 -22.08 16.30 -18.69
CA ILE A 559 -21.72 15.36 -19.73
C ILE A 559 -22.22 13.99 -19.26
N VAL A 560 -23.48 13.72 -19.50
CA VAL A 560 -24.05 12.40 -19.29
C VAL A 560 -23.61 11.55 -20.47
N GLN A 561 -22.42 11.01 -20.42
CA GLN A 561 -22.07 9.85 -21.22
C GLN A 561 -22.65 8.59 -20.55
N LYS A 562 -23.95 8.55 -20.38
CA LYS A 562 -24.61 7.28 -20.26
C LYS A 562 -24.64 6.72 -21.69
N LYS A 563 -23.68 5.83 -21.98
CA LYS A 563 -23.76 4.99 -23.17
C LYS A 563 -25.15 4.41 -23.14
N GLN A 564 -25.93 4.62 -24.20
CA GLN A 564 -27.26 4.02 -24.27
C GLN A 564 -27.04 2.51 -24.29
N LEU A 565 -27.23 1.86 -23.12
CA LEU A 565 -27.02 0.45 -23.00
C LEU A 565 -28.10 -0.27 -23.80
N GLU A 566 -27.68 -1.28 -24.53
CA GLU A 566 -28.59 -2.18 -25.23
C GLU A 566 -29.42 -2.98 -24.20
N LYS A 567 -30.65 -3.28 -24.51
CA LYS A 567 -31.48 -4.15 -23.67
C LYS A 567 -31.05 -5.60 -23.83
N VAL A 568 -29.85 -5.90 -23.39
CA VAL A 568 -29.23 -7.23 -23.41
C VAL A 568 -28.80 -7.63 -22.01
N VAL A 569 -29.08 -8.87 -21.65
CA VAL A 569 -28.57 -9.54 -20.46
C VAL A 569 -27.55 -10.58 -20.91
N TYR A 570 -26.30 -10.38 -20.54
CA TYR A 570 -25.25 -11.37 -20.73
C TYR A 570 -25.21 -12.33 -19.56
N ILE A 571 -25.19 -13.63 -19.83
CA ILE A 571 -25.08 -14.70 -18.83
C ILE A 571 -23.82 -15.49 -19.15
N ASP A 572 -22.89 -15.48 -18.20
CA ASP A 572 -21.66 -16.25 -18.33
C ASP A 572 -21.96 -17.76 -18.23
N GLN A 573 -21.45 -18.55 -19.19
CA GLN A 573 -21.51 -20.00 -19.19
C GLN A 573 -20.12 -20.64 -19.36
N GLY A 574 -19.08 -19.84 -19.58
CA GLY A 574 -17.72 -20.30 -19.89
C GLY A 574 -16.88 -20.64 -18.68
N HIS A 575 -17.12 -20.03 -17.53
CA HIS A 575 -16.26 -20.10 -16.34
C HIS A 575 -16.75 -21.15 -15.32
N SER A 576 -17.18 -22.32 -15.79
CA SER A 576 -17.69 -23.40 -14.94
C SER A 576 -18.85 -22.99 -14.02
N ASN A 577 -19.68 -22.08 -14.48
CA ASN A 577 -20.83 -21.57 -13.73
C ASN A 577 -21.77 -22.68 -13.27
N ASP A 578 -22.45 -22.46 -12.14
CA ASP A 578 -23.37 -23.44 -11.52
C ASP A 578 -24.55 -23.83 -12.41
N TYR A 579 -25.01 -22.88 -13.24
CA TYR A 579 -26.21 -23.08 -14.07
C TYR A 579 -25.92 -22.69 -15.52
N ASN A 580 -26.28 -23.56 -16.43
CA ASN A 580 -26.29 -23.33 -17.86
C ASN A 580 -27.69 -22.91 -18.34
N LYS A 581 -27.82 -22.66 -19.63
CA LYS A 581 -29.07 -22.25 -20.29
C LYS A 581 -30.29 -23.14 -19.94
N ASP A 582 -30.08 -24.47 -19.80
CA ASP A 582 -31.17 -25.43 -19.55
C ASP A 582 -31.79 -25.29 -18.15
N LYS A 583 -31.11 -24.59 -17.24
CA LYS A 583 -31.52 -24.36 -15.84
C LYS A 583 -31.96 -22.93 -15.55
N LEU A 584 -32.06 -22.10 -16.58
CA LEU A 584 -32.38 -20.64 -16.47
C LEU A 584 -33.60 -20.29 -17.36
N THR A 585 -34.40 -21.26 -17.75
CA THR A 585 -35.50 -21.06 -18.70
C THR A 585 -36.59 -20.14 -18.16
N SER A 586 -36.84 -20.16 -16.86
CA SER A 586 -37.80 -19.26 -16.19
C SER A 586 -37.32 -17.84 -16.16
N LEU A 587 -36.02 -17.61 -15.86
CA LEU A 587 -35.37 -16.32 -15.91
C LEU A 587 -35.37 -15.76 -17.36
N GLU A 588 -34.95 -16.57 -18.33
CA GLU A 588 -34.90 -16.15 -19.75
C GLU A 588 -36.30 -15.75 -20.25
N ARG A 589 -37.32 -16.51 -19.92
CA ARG A 589 -38.73 -16.19 -20.27
C ARG A 589 -39.16 -14.86 -19.64
N TYR A 590 -38.82 -14.63 -18.40
CA TYR A 590 -39.12 -13.37 -17.72
C TYR A 590 -38.41 -12.20 -18.39
N LEU A 591 -37.08 -12.29 -18.59
CA LEU A 591 -36.27 -11.22 -19.23
C LEU A 591 -36.83 -10.86 -20.60
N LYS A 592 -37.13 -11.85 -21.43
CA LYS A 592 -37.77 -11.62 -22.74
C LYS A 592 -39.13 -10.94 -22.63
N SER A 593 -39.91 -11.28 -21.57
CA SER A 593 -41.24 -10.68 -21.35
C SER A 593 -41.19 -9.19 -21.00
N ILE A 594 -40.03 -8.70 -20.47
CA ILE A 594 -39.81 -7.28 -20.18
C ILE A 594 -38.91 -6.60 -21.20
N GLY A 595 -38.66 -7.27 -22.35
CA GLY A 595 -38.03 -6.70 -23.53
C GLY A 595 -36.51 -6.75 -23.54
N TYR A 596 -35.86 -7.65 -22.79
CA TYR A 596 -34.44 -7.91 -22.89
C TYR A 596 -34.15 -9.11 -23.79
N ASP A 597 -33.10 -8.97 -24.59
CA ASP A 597 -32.44 -10.10 -25.24
C ASP A 597 -31.48 -10.78 -24.25
N VAL A 598 -31.39 -12.11 -24.33
CA VAL A 598 -30.51 -12.90 -23.46
C VAL A 598 -29.40 -13.53 -24.29
N SER A 599 -28.17 -13.24 -23.95
CA SER A 599 -26.96 -13.74 -24.61
C SER A 599 -26.11 -14.55 -23.63
N TYR A 600 -25.86 -15.81 -23.95
CA TYR A 600 -24.94 -16.65 -23.20
C TYR A 600 -23.52 -16.48 -23.77
N VAL A 601 -22.54 -16.21 -22.91
CA VAL A 601 -21.17 -15.93 -23.32
C VAL A 601 -20.19 -16.93 -22.71
N ASP A 602 -19.18 -17.34 -23.47
CA ASP A 602 -18.13 -18.27 -23.04
C ASP A 602 -16.88 -17.55 -22.49
N SER A 603 -16.78 -16.23 -22.72
CA SER A 603 -15.74 -15.36 -22.20
C SER A 603 -16.27 -13.92 -22.10
N ILE A 604 -15.70 -13.14 -21.19
CA ILE A 604 -16.14 -11.76 -20.94
C ILE A 604 -15.33 -10.78 -21.78
N GLY A 605 -15.88 -10.45 -22.96
CA GLY A 605 -15.36 -9.40 -23.84
C GLY A 605 -15.91 -8.01 -23.49
N GLN A 606 -15.74 -7.06 -24.42
CA GLN A 606 -16.40 -5.76 -24.30
C GLN A 606 -17.93 -5.91 -24.45
N LEU A 607 -18.66 -5.45 -23.45
CA LEU A 607 -20.12 -5.61 -23.35
C LEU A 607 -20.82 -4.26 -23.55
N SER A 608 -21.98 -4.29 -24.24
CA SER A 608 -22.82 -3.10 -24.50
C SER A 608 -24.20 -3.19 -23.85
N GLY A 609 -24.52 -4.30 -23.20
CA GLY A 609 -25.83 -4.58 -22.60
C GLY A 609 -26.06 -3.96 -21.22
N THR A 610 -27.23 -4.23 -20.65
CA THR A 610 -27.65 -3.68 -19.35
C THR A 610 -27.18 -4.52 -18.17
N TYR A 611 -27.17 -5.86 -18.31
CA TYR A 611 -26.83 -6.76 -17.21
C TYR A 611 -25.74 -7.77 -17.62
N LEU A 612 -24.87 -8.07 -16.66
CA LEU A 612 -23.94 -9.21 -16.69
C LEU A 612 -24.22 -10.09 -15.48
N VAL A 613 -24.38 -11.40 -15.68
CA VAL A 613 -24.69 -12.38 -14.63
C VAL A 613 -23.59 -13.41 -14.54
N LEU A 614 -22.95 -13.51 -13.37
CA LEU A 614 -21.91 -14.47 -13.03
C LEU A 614 -22.41 -15.37 -11.88
N MET A 615 -22.29 -16.71 -12.01
CA MET A 615 -22.87 -17.66 -11.07
C MET A 615 -21.84 -18.65 -10.57
N ASN A 616 -21.09 -18.27 -9.53
CA ASN A 616 -20.07 -19.10 -8.91
C ASN A 616 -18.99 -19.57 -9.91
N GLY A 617 -18.66 -18.70 -10.88
CA GLY A 617 -17.64 -18.96 -11.89
C GLY A 617 -16.22 -18.94 -11.32
N ARG A 618 -15.24 -19.40 -12.10
CA ARG A 618 -13.82 -19.45 -11.74
C ARG A 618 -12.91 -19.24 -12.94
N GLY A 619 -11.67 -18.79 -12.67
CA GLY A 619 -10.62 -18.68 -13.69
C GLY A 619 -10.81 -17.49 -14.63
N TYR A 620 -11.26 -16.33 -14.11
CA TYR A 620 -11.37 -15.10 -14.88
C TYR A 620 -9.98 -14.51 -15.14
N SER A 621 -9.68 -14.24 -16.40
CA SER A 621 -8.42 -13.60 -16.79
C SER A 621 -8.41 -12.11 -16.43
N GLU A 622 -7.24 -11.51 -16.29
CA GLU A 622 -7.07 -10.07 -16.02
C GLU A 622 -7.80 -9.18 -17.06
N ASN A 623 -7.81 -9.59 -18.34
CA ASN A 623 -8.57 -8.88 -19.37
C ASN A 623 -10.08 -8.94 -19.15
N GLU A 624 -10.59 -10.04 -18.63
CA GLU A 624 -12.01 -10.16 -18.29
C GLU A 624 -12.36 -9.35 -17.05
N LEU A 625 -11.49 -9.28 -16.04
CA LEU A 625 -11.65 -8.40 -14.90
C LEU A 625 -11.74 -6.93 -15.34
N LYS A 626 -10.85 -6.49 -16.23
CA LYS A 626 -10.88 -5.15 -16.84
C LYS A 626 -12.18 -4.90 -17.59
N ASN A 627 -12.64 -5.86 -18.40
CA ASN A 627 -13.89 -5.73 -19.16
C ASN A 627 -15.13 -5.68 -18.24
N ILE A 628 -15.15 -6.46 -17.16
CA ILE A 628 -16.21 -6.42 -16.14
C ILE A 628 -16.24 -5.05 -15.46
N ALA A 629 -15.08 -4.55 -15.03
CA ALA A 629 -14.98 -3.25 -14.39
C ALA A 629 -15.42 -2.12 -15.33
N GLU A 630 -14.96 -2.13 -16.57
CA GLU A 630 -15.36 -1.14 -17.58
C GLU A 630 -16.86 -1.21 -17.89
N PHE A 631 -17.44 -2.42 -17.98
CA PHE A 631 -18.86 -2.62 -18.19
C PHE A 631 -19.68 -1.95 -17.06
N VAL A 632 -19.33 -2.22 -15.80
CA VAL A 632 -20.05 -1.63 -14.65
C VAL A 632 -19.79 -0.13 -14.60
N LYS A 633 -18.55 0.32 -14.74
CA LYS A 633 -18.18 1.75 -14.75
C LYS A 633 -18.98 2.54 -15.77
N ASN A 634 -19.29 1.95 -16.91
CA ASN A 634 -20.06 2.57 -18.01
C ASN A 634 -21.60 2.47 -17.85
N GLY A 635 -22.11 1.96 -16.72
CA GLY A 635 -23.53 1.95 -16.36
C GLY A 635 -24.21 0.58 -16.41
N GLY A 636 -23.47 -0.50 -16.70
CA GLY A 636 -23.98 -1.86 -16.64
C GLY A 636 -24.23 -2.31 -15.20
N THR A 637 -25.09 -3.29 -15.03
CA THR A 637 -25.35 -3.93 -13.71
C THR A 637 -24.72 -5.31 -13.68
N LEU A 638 -23.77 -5.53 -12.80
CA LEU A 638 -23.20 -6.84 -12.49
C LEU A 638 -24.03 -7.52 -11.42
N ILE A 639 -24.56 -8.72 -11.71
CA ILE A 639 -25.13 -9.63 -10.73
C ILE A 639 -24.14 -10.77 -10.56
N ILE A 640 -23.55 -10.88 -9.37
CA ILE A 640 -22.53 -11.87 -9.05
C ILE A 640 -23.00 -12.73 -7.89
N THR A 641 -22.90 -14.05 -8.02
CA THR A 641 -23.38 -14.97 -6.99
C THR A 641 -22.34 -16.06 -6.68
N SER A 642 -22.26 -16.48 -5.44
CA SER A 642 -21.50 -17.65 -4.99
C SER A 642 -22.46 -18.74 -4.50
N LYS A 643 -21.98 -19.65 -3.67
CA LYS A 643 -22.72 -20.66 -2.89
C LYS A 643 -21.89 -21.07 -1.68
N SER A 644 -22.44 -21.95 -0.82
CA SER A 644 -21.72 -22.41 0.37
C SER A 644 -20.43 -23.17 0.03
N ASP A 645 -19.51 -23.18 0.99
CA ASP A 645 -18.28 -23.96 1.03
C ASP A 645 -18.50 -25.47 1.10
N TYR A 646 -19.74 -25.94 1.38
CA TYR A 646 -20.07 -27.36 1.51
C TYR A 646 -19.55 -28.20 0.34
N GLN A 647 -18.70 -29.19 0.64
CA GLN A 647 -17.95 -30.00 -0.33
C GLN A 647 -17.06 -29.19 -1.28
N ASN A 648 -16.44 -28.14 -0.81
CA ASN A 648 -15.67 -27.17 -1.61
C ASN A 648 -16.49 -26.62 -2.80
N GLY A 649 -17.73 -26.28 -2.54
CA GLY A 649 -18.65 -25.85 -3.59
C GLY A 649 -18.51 -24.39 -4.00
N GLY A 650 -18.14 -23.50 -3.08
CA GLY A 650 -17.92 -22.08 -3.31
C GLY A 650 -16.64 -21.80 -4.14
N ASN A 651 -16.67 -20.79 -4.98
CA ASN A 651 -15.48 -20.24 -5.65
C ASN A 651 -15.28 -18.81 -5.15
N THR A 652 -15.22 -18.65 -3.84
CA THR A 652 -15.19 -17.35 -3.17
C THR A 652 -13.93 -16.57 -3.50
N GLU A 653 -12.78 -17.24 -3.68
CA GLU A 653 -11.51 -16.65 -4.08
C GLU A 653 -11.61 -15.94 -5.45
N ASP A 654 -12.00 -16.67 -6.52
CA ASP A 654 -12.15 -16.10 -7.87
C ASP A 654 -13.19 -14.97 -7.93
N LEU A 655 -14.29 -15.10 -7.19
CA LEU A 655 -15.34 -14.09 -7.17
C LEU A 655 -14.94 -12.87 -6.35
N ASN A 656 -14.18 -13.06 -5.28
CA ASN A 656 -13.61 -11.96 -4.51
C ASN A 656 -12.54 -11.22 -5.30
N ALA A 657 -11.76 -11.89 -6.15
CA ALA A 657 -10.84 -11.22 -7.06
C ALA A 657 -11.55 -10.22 -8.01
N ILE A 658 -12.75 -10.57 -8.51
CA ILE A 658 -13.60 -9.63 -9.27
C ILE A 658 -14.02 -8.45 -8.40
N LEU A 659 -14.47 -8.73 -7.17
CA LEU A 659 -14.93 -7.70 -6.24
C LEU A 659 -13.76 -6.80 -5.78
N ASP A 660 -12.56 -7.35 -5.63
CA ASP A 660 -11.33 -6.61 -5.33
C ASP A 660 -10.96 -5.68 -6.46
N PHE A 661 -11.01 -6.16 -7.70
CA PHE A 661 -10.76 -5.33 -8.88
C PHE A 661 -11.73 -4.15 -9.02
N LEU A 662 -12.94 -4.28 -8.46
CA LEU A 662 -13.96 -3.24 -8.39
C LEU A 662 -13.86 -2.37 -7.12
N ASN A 663 -12.82 -2.53 -6.29
CA ASN A 663 -12.73 -1.89 -4.96
C ASN A 663 -14.02 -2.03 -4.15
N SER A 664 -14.61 -3.22 -4.17
CA SER A 664 -15.93 -3.47 -3.63
C SER A 664 -15.94 -3.48 -2.10
N PRO A 665 -16.92 -2.84 -1.45
CA PRO A 665 -17.15 -2.97 -0.01
C PRO A 665 -17.86 -4.29 0.36
N ILE A 666 -17.95 -5.25 -0.54
CA ILE A 666 -18.59 -6.56 -0.34
C ILE A 666 -17.59 -7.66 -0.65
N ARG A 667 -17.59 -8.73 0.16
CA ARG A 667 -16.84 -9.97 -0.09
C ARG A 667 -17.76 -11.17 0.13
N PHE A 668 -17.54 -12.23 -0.62
CA PHE A 668 -18.14 -13.55 -0.29
C PHE A 668 -17.36 -14.16 0.86
N ASN A 669 -18.07 -14.61 1.87
CA ASN A 669 -17.51 -15.39 2.97
C ASN A 669 -17.40 -16.86 2.54
N ASP A 670 -16.31 -17.54 2.88
CA ASP A 670 -16.17 -18.97 2.59
C ASP A 670 -16.81 -19.78 3.72
N ASP A 671 -18.16 -19.90 3.65
CA ASP A 671 -18.97 -20.48 4.71
C ASP A 671 -20.23 -21.16 4.17
N GLN A 672 -20.95 -21.84 5.05
CA GLN A 672 -22.33 -22.21 4.84
C GLN A 672 -23.26 -21.48 5.82
N VAL A 673 -24.28 -20.83 5.29
CA VAL A 673 -25.34 -20.23 6.12
C VAL A 673 -26.35 -21.28 6.54
N VAL A 674 -26.59 -21.36 7.86
CA VAL A 674 -27.60 -22.24 8.46
C VAL A 674 -28.54 -21.45 9.37
N ASP A 675 -29.81 -21.78 9.37
CA ASP A 675 -30.83 -21.16 10.24
C ASP A 675 -31.76 -22.24 10.83
N GLU A 676 -31.69 -22.42 12.13
CA GLU A 676 -32.56 -23.39 12.85
C GLU A 676 -33.98 -22.87 13.05
N VAL A 677 -34.17 -21.55 12.91
CA VAL A 677 -35.47 -20.88 13.20
C VAL A 677 -36.24 -20.62 11.90
N HIS A 678 -35.61 -19.99 10.92
CA HIS A 678 -36.25 -19.58 9.68
C HIS A 678 -35.74 -20.41 8.50
N ASN A 679 -36.27 -21.60 8.33
CA ASN A 679 -35.91 -22.52 7.24
C ASN A 679 -37.16 -23.18 6.60
N TYR A 680 -36.95 -23.82 5.44
CA TYR A 680 -38.01 -24.55 4.74
C TYR A 680 -37.69 -26.04 4.59
N GLY A 681 -37.41 -26.67 5.74
CA GLY A 681 -37.28 -28.12 5.87
C GLY A 681 -35.89 -28.65 6.21
N SER A 682 -34.87 -27.81 6.23
CA SER A 682 -33.52 -28.11 6.73
C SER A 682 -32.81 -26.80 7.06
N ASN A 683 -31.90 -26.79 8.03
CA ASN A 683 -31.24 -25.57 8.49
C ASN A 683 -30.42 -24.85 7.41
N PHE A 684 -29.88 -25.55 6.40
CA PHE A 684 -29.20 -24.97 5.23
C PHE A 684 -30.16 -24.49 4.12
N LYS A 685 -31.48 -24.61 4.33
CA LYS A 685 -32.54 -24.05 3.47
C LYS A 685 -33.14 -22.83 4.14
N VAL A 686 -32.45 -21.74 4.05
CA VAL A 686 -32.71 -20.51 4.81
C VAL A 686 -33.83 -19.68 4.18
N ILE A 687 -34.66 -19.04 5.01
CA ILE A 687 -35.61 -18.01 4.61
C ILE A 687 -35.16 -16.69 5.28
N ALA A 688 -34.78 -15.73 4.50
CA ALA A 688 -34.42 -14.40 4.99
C ALA A 688 -35.19 -13.30 4.24
N ASN A 689 -35.85 -12.40 4.95
CA ASN A 689 -36.74 -11.38 4.37
C ASN A 689 -37.74 -11.91 3.32
N GLY A 690 -38.22 -13.13 3.50
CA GLY A 690 -39.15 -13.81 2.58
C GLY A 690 -38.50 -14.46 1.35
N VAL A 691 -37.21 -14.35 1.19
CA VAL A 691 -36.44 -14.96 0.09
C VAL A 691 -35.82 -16.29 0.55
N ARG A 692 -35.86 -17.30 -0.32
CA ARG A 692 -35.35 -18.65 -0.04
C ARG A 692 -33.96 -18.85 -0.60
N PHE A 693 -33.04 -19.30 0.23
CA PHE A 693 -31.66 -19.63 -0.11
C PHE A 693 -31.39 -21.11 0.18
N TYR A 694 -30.90 -21.82 -0.80
CA TYR A 694 -30.49 -23.21 -0.68
C TYR A 694 -28.95 -23.31 -0.68
N SER A 695 -28.37 -23.72 0.45
CA SER A 695 -26.90 -23.90 0.56
C SER A 695 -26.14 -22.63 0.09
N SER A 696 -26.37 -21.54 0.77
CA SER A 696 -25.80 -20.20 0.49
C SER A 696 -24.57 -19.97 1.32
N CYS A 697 -23.61 -19.21 0.80
CA CYS A 697 -22.63 -18.51 1.64
C CYS A 697 -23.21 -17.20 2.16
N SER A 698 -22.57 -16.59 3.15
CA SER A 698 -22.84 -15.23 3.60
C SER A 698 -21.99 -14.19 2.84
N LEU A 699 -22.28 -12.92 3.07
CA LEU A 699 -21.52 -11.80 2.56
C LEU A 699 -20.91 -11.02 3.73
N LEU A 700 -19.65 -10.68 3.62
CA LEU A 700 -18.97 -9.71 4.45
C LEU A 700 -19.21 -8.34 3.82
N VAL A 701 -19.80 -7.42 4.59
CA VAL A 701 -20.22 -6.11 4.08
C VAL A 701 -19.56 -5.02 4.90
N TYR A 702 -18.85 -4.14 4.22
CA TYR A 702 -18.10 -3.03 4.78
C TYR A 702 -18.64 -1.69 4.26
N GLY A 703 -18.32 -0.62 4.94
CA GLY A 703 -18.54 0.74 4.44
C GLY A 703 -19.97 1.04 4.01
N ASN A 704 -20.12 1.54 2.78
CA ASN A 704 -21.35 2.13 2.23
C ASN A 704 -22.20 1.16 1.38
N ALA A 705 -21.97 -0.13 1.41
CA ALA A 705 -22.82 -1.07 0.68
C ALA A 705 -24.25 -1.12 1.26
N GLU A 706 -25.23 -1.19 0.37
CA GLU A 706 -26.62 -1.36 0.71
C GLU A 706 -26.93 -2.83 0.99
N ILE A 707 -27.33 -3.17 2.22
CA ILE A 707 -27.77 -4.54 2.58
C ILE A 707 -29.20 -4.74 2.05
N LEU A 708 -29.37 -5.69 1.15
CA LEU A 708 -30.67 -6.03 0.56
C LEU A 708 -31.40 -7.14 1.32
N ILE A 709 -30.66 -8.15 1.77
CA ILE A 709 -31.21 -9.30 2.52
C ILE A 709 -30.25 -9.68 3.64
N TYR A 710 -30.80 -9.92 4.83
CA TYR A 710 -30.04 -10.44 5.97
C TYR A 710 -30.92 -11.33 6.85
N SER A 711 -30.30 -12.11 7.73
CA SER A 711 -30.98 -12.86 8.80
C SER A 711 -30.34 -12.52 10.16
N ASP A 712 -31.20 -12.32 11.16
CA ASP A 712 -30.80 -12.14 12.56
C ASP A 712 -30.72 -13.48 13.32
N THR A 713 -31.19 -14.60 12.75
CA THR A 713 -31.23 -15.92 13.37
C THR A 713 -30.29 -16.94 12.74
N ALA A 714 -29.86 -16.66 11.50
CA ALA A 714 -28.89 -17.49 10.79
C ALA A 714 -27.48 -17.38 11.39
N LYS A 715 -26.68 -18.40 11.14
CA LYS A 715 -25.27 -18.49 11.53
C LYS A 715 -24.42 -18.85 10.32
N SER A 716 -23.24 -18.32 10.29
CA SER A 716 -22.14 -18.72 9.41
C SER A 716 -21.42 -19.91 10.05
N ILE A 717 -21.22 -20.98 9.31
CA ILE A 717 -20.47 -22.16 9.74
C ILE A 717 -19.49 -22.58 8.64
N ASP A 718 -18.31 -23.02 9.04
CA ASP A 718 -17.34 -23.67 8.17
C ASP A 718 -17.75 -25.12 7.94
N THR A 719 -17.88 -25.56 6.69
CA THR A 719 -18.29 -26.91 6.33
C THR A 719 -17.28 -27.66 5.46
N ASP A 720 -16.22 -27.01 4.99
CA ASP A 720 -15.14 -27.64 4.23
C ASP A 720 -13.90 -27.96 5.07
N GLY A 721 -13.82 -27.42 6.29
CA GLY A 721 -12.79 -27.74 7.29
C GLY A 721 -11.50 -26.95 7.12
N LYS A 722 -11.52 -25.82 6.38
CA LYS A 722 -10.36 -24.95 6.22
C LYS A 722 -10.21 -23.89 7.30
N ASP A 723 -11.26 -23.69 8.12
CA ASP A 723 -11.32 -22.72 9.23
C ASP A 723 -11.14 -21.26 8.74
N ASP A 724 -11.70 -20.93 7.56
CA ASP A 724 -11.62 -19.63 6.90
C ASP A 724 -12.96 -18.86 6.88
N ALA A 725 -14.03 -19.46 7.37
CA ALA A 725 -15.34 -18.81 7.55
C ALA A 725 -15.24 -17.69 8.63
N GLN A 726 -15.58 -16.46 8.25
CA GLN A 726 -15.58 -15.34 9.18
C GLN A 726 -16.93 -15.22 9.90
N ALA A 727 -16.91 -15.14 11.22
CA ALA A 727 -18.10 -14.90 12.03
C ALA A 727 -18.51 -13.42 11.95
N THR A 728 -19.81 -13.18 11.71
CA THR A 728 -20.40 -11.84 11.68
C THR A 728 -21.56 -11.74 12.66
N ASP A 729 -21.78 -10.55 13.23
CA ASP A 729 -22.94 -10.29 14.11
C ASP A 729 -24.27 -10.39 13.36
N LYS A 730 -24.27 -10.24 12.06
CA LYS A 730 -25.42 -10.24 11.18
C LYS A 730 -25.09 -11.00 9.90
N VAL A 731 -25.85 -12.04 9.61
CA VAL A 731 -25.65 -12.83 8.40
C VAL A 731 -26.31 -12.15 7.21
N VAL A 732 -25.52 -11.56 6.32
CA VAL A 732 -26.00 -10.92 5.09
C VAL A 732 -25.99 -11.93 3.94
N LEU A 733 -27.07 -11.95 3.14
CA LEU A 733 -27.26 -12.88 2.03
C LEU A 733 -27.36 -12.19 0.66
N ALA A 734 -27.64 -10.89 0.65
CA ALA A 734 -27.60 -10.06 -0.54
C ALA A 734 -27.24 -8.63 -0.18
N ALA A 735 -26.37 -8.02 -0.98
CA ALA A 735 -25.97 -6.63 -0.83
C ALA A 735 -25.66 -6.00 -2.20
N SER A 736 -25.65 -4.67 -2.28
CA SER A 736 -25.28 -3.95 -3.50
C SER A 736 -24.45 -2.73 -3.22
N PHE A 737 -23.69 -2.29 -4.22
CA PHE A 737 -23.00 -1.00 -4.21
C PHE A 737 -22.94 -0.43 -5.63
N ASP A 738 -22.73 0.87 -5.72
CA ASP A 738 -22.61 1.57 -7.00
C ASP A 738 -21.12 1.70 -7.38
N TYR A 739 -20.78 1.40 -8.63
CA TYR A 739 -19.43 1.56 -9.19
C TYR A 739 -19.50 2.31 -10.51
N GLY A 740 -18.89 3.50 -10.56
CA GLY A 740 -19.04 4.38 -11.72
C GLY A 740 -20.50 4.77 -11.97
N TYR A 741 -20.99 4.50 -13.17
CA TYR A 741 -22.40 4.72 -13.54
C TYR A 741 -23.28 3.48 -13.35
N GLY A 742 -22.73 2.35 -12.97
CA GLY A 742 -23.41 1.07 -12.84
C GLY A 742 -23.56 0.62 -11.41
N LYS A 743 -23.97 -0.62 -11.26
CA LYS A 743 -24.28 -1.24 -9.96
C LYS A 743 -23.76 -2.66 -9.90
N VAL A 744 -23.25 -3.05 -8.75
CA VAL A 744 -22.93 -4.44 -8.43
C VAL A 744 -23.94 -4.96 -7.41
N ILE A 745 -24.50 -6.15 -7.66
CA ILE A 745 -25.41 -6.85 -6.75
C ILE A 745 -24.80 -8.24 -6.48
N ALA A 746 -24.39 -8.47 -5.24
CA ALA A 746 -23.83 -9.72 -4.80
C ALA A 746 -24.89 -10.55 -4.01
N LEU A 747 -24.95 -11.85 -4.27
CA LEU A 747 -25.84 -12.76 -3.55
C LEU A 747 -25.09 -14.04 -3.16
N GLY A 748 -25.29 -14.51 -1.95
CA GLY A 748 -24.69 -15.76 -1.47
C GLY A 748 -25.16 -17.02 -2.21
N LYS A 749 -26.15 -16.90 -3.08
CA LYS A 749 -26.66 -17.98 -3.95
C LYS A 749 -27.36 -17.42 -5.18
N ALA A 750 -27.24 -18.10 -6.32
CA ALA A 750 -28.05 -17.83 -7.50
C ALA A 750 -29.51 -18.29 -7.28
N ILE A 751 -30.35 -17.36 -6.84
CA ILE A 751 -31.75 -17.61 -6.43
C ILE A 751 -32.76 -17.53 -7.59
N PHE A 752 -32.28 -17.40 -8.80
CA PHE A 752 -33.07 -17.20 -10.02
C PHE A 752 -32.98 -18.38 -11.03
N SER A 753 -32.41 -19.50 -10.59
CA SER A 753 -32.47 -20.77 -11.36
C SER A 753 -33.87 -21.31 -11.45
N ASP A 754 -34.13 -22.23 -12.37
CA ASP A 754 -35.45 -22.88 -12.51
C ASP A 754 -35.92 -23.61 -11.24
N TYR A 755 -34.99 -23.96 -10.33
CA TYR A 755 -35.28 -24.54 -9.04
C TYR A 755 -35.83 -23.51 -8.04
N ASP A 756 -35.41 -22.27 -8.11
CA ASP A 756 -35.63 -21.25 -7.08
C ASP A 756 -36.47 -20.07 -7.57
N PHE A 757 -36.51 -19.81 -8.87
CA PHE A 757 -37.14 -18.62 -9.48
C PHE A 757 -38.57 -18.38 -8.99
N LYS A 758 -39.42 -19.41 -9.04
CA LYS A 758 -40.81 -19.29 -8.64
C LYS A 758 -41.02 -18.89 -7.18
N SER A 759 -40.14 -19.37 -6.31
CA SER A 759 -40.19 -19.06 -4.87
C SER A 759 -39.66 -17.67 -4.55
N ASN A 760 -38.82 -17.11 -5.40
CA ASN A 760 -38.11 -15.83 -5.24
C ASN A 760 -38.53 -14.80 -6.28
N GLU A 761 -39.57 -15.04 -7.04
CA GLU A 761 -39.98 -14.26 -8.21
C GLU A 761 -40.15 -12.76 -7.91
N GLU A 762 -40.75 -12.44 -6.75
CA GLU A 762 -40.98 -11.08 -6.32
C GLU A 762 -39.67 -10.33 -6.10
N PHE A 763 -38.70 -10.93 -5.44
CA PHE A 763 -37.41 -10.32 -5.19
C PHE A 763 -36.59 -10.18 -6.48
N VAL A 764 -36.57 -11.22 -7.32
CA VAL A 764 -35.85 -11.21 -8.61
C VAL A 764 -36.33 -10.07 -9.49
N LYS A 765 -37.66 -9.91 -9.61
CA LYS A 765 -38.29 -8.86 -10.41
C LYS A 765 -38.09 -7.44 -9.85
N LYS A 766 -38.07 -7.30 -8.53
CA LYS A 766 -38.02 -6.00 -7.89
C LYS A 766 -36.59 -5.48 -7.75
N TYR A 767 -35.63 -6.35 -7.48
CA TYR A 767 -34.29 -5.93 -7.10
C TYR A 767 -33.18 -6.32 -8.09
N LEU A 768 -33.32 -7.42 -8.83
CA LEU A 768 -32.25 -7.89 -9.72
C LEU A 768 -32.43 -7.42 -11.16
N PHE A 769 -33.60 -7.58 -11.73
CA PHE A 769 -33.86 -7.23 -13.13
C PHE A 769 -35.09 -6.32 -13.25
N LYS A 770 -34.86 -5.08 -13.64
CA LYS A 770 -35.89 -4.05 -13.77
C LYS A 770 -36.16 -3.64 -15.21
#